data_a6b99f6f2b812b8390257e95ac4df568
#
_entry.id   a6b99f6f2b812b8390257e95ac4df568
#
_cell.length_a   1.000
_cell.length_b   1.000
_cell.length_c   1.000
_cell.angle_alpha   90.00
_cell.angle_beta   90.00
_cell.angle_gamma   90.00
#
_symmetry.space_group_name_H-M   'P 1'
#
loop_
_entity.id
_entity.type
_entity.pdbx_description
1 polymer ?
#
loop_
_entity_poly.entity_id
_entity_poly.type
_entity_poly.pdbx_seq_one_letter_code
_entity_poly.pdbx_strand_id
1 'polypeptide(L)'
;MPARVHAILVVRPDGRTPAAHHLRRTLAALGEQTRRVDALTIVACGDDPGVAAVAAASGAESVITAPASTTFAAATAMATLRVRGDAVWLLAQDTAPEPEALARLVGALELGPSVAFVAPKLVRWDDRTSIVSLGVSMTGFGRTIELADDELDQGQHDAREDVLGSDVRGVLARTDAWRSLGGLDRSLSGADEGLDLGVRARLSGARVLLVPTALVAVAGDGVAGLPAPLTAPRRRRRAFASRTAQLHRRLVYASPVAVFFLWLAILPIAVWRTILQLVRKQPGFVMPEWQAALAALVRLPSVARARTRIRTSRAASWAQITPLRVSQRDLREQLDDDADSIDPARRGDLRFFTGGGAWLVLGAIVVSIAAFPALAAWTVLGGGGLQPLVAGVAQLWAEAAYGLRASGFDTIGPADPFAAVLAVVGTLWPFDPSRALVIVWLAALPLAALGGWFAATRVTDRSVLRFAGGALWALAPTFLAALTQGRPSAVLAHLLLPWLFYAGSVAQRSWVASGAASLLFAAVIACAPSLAPALVVALVGAIVLTVVLRRGRGVARLIWIAVPGALLAAPLVWRQLRTGNAWGLLADPGLVWAGPQVAADAAGRALLAAGIPTPDLVGWAGFLPGVPTWWVPLLAAPVALLAVIAPLTQRWAAGITLLVITALGLATAFGAVGISVAFAQSFPVALWPGTGLSLAWLGAVGGALAALDAGLAPRLAAVRTVAATVAMVGVLVLAVPALTSMARGTSLLTNGPASTLPAYVAAAGREDPEVGTIILTPQNEGGVSARVVWGGSQTLNGQATILSTRTAGIPSDDEVADLTANLVTSSAEDVVGDLAADGVSFVLLAPVAAPESDLSRAFRLSAETALNQRDGLDAVGDTAKGALWRVTQDVQPRASASASVHDLSRTIGLVQLGAVLVALLLAIPTAASRREARRAPRVVGPHWREGR
;
A
#
# COMPACT_ATOMS: atom_id res chain seq x y z
N MET A 1 -21.76 -9.70 -63.60
CA MET A 1 -20.38 -10.21 -63.51
C MET A 1 -19.95 -10.08 -62.05
N PRO A 2 -19.27 -11.02 -61.45
CA PRO A 2 -18.80 -10.88 -60.11
C PRO A 2 -17.82 -9.72 -59.98
N ALA A 3 -17.90 -9.01 -58.88
CA ALA A 3 -17.12 -7.78 -58.67
C ALA A 3 -15.61 -8.06 -58.73
N ARG A 4 -14.86 -7.33 -59.56
CA ARG A 4 -13.37 -7.46 -59.63
C ARG A 4 -12.72 -6.85 -58.41
N VAL A 5 -11.87 -7.63 -57.73
CA VAL A 5 -11.21 -7.24 -56.46
C VAL A 5 -9.74 -6.90 -56.68
N HIS A 6 -9.34 -5.68 -56.33
CA HIS A 6 -7.96 -5.27 -56.27
C HIS A 6 -7.46 -5.28 -54.80
N ALA A 7 -6.49 -6.12 -54.47
CA ALA A 7 -5.88 -6.16 -53.14
C ALA A 7 -4.74 -5.15 -53.01
N ILE A 8 -4.74 -4.38 -51.95
CA ILE A 8 -3.65 -3.52 -51.53
C ILE A 8 -2.97 -4.11 -50.32
N LEU A 9 -1.76 -4.58 -50.47
CA LEU A 9 -0.94 -5.16 -49.39
C LEU A 9 0.20 -4.21 -49.01
N VAL A 10 0.13 -3.73 -47.76
CA VAL A 10 1.15 -2.80 -47.21
C VAL A 10 2.14 -3.59 -46.34
N VAL A 11 3.42 -3.40 -46.63
CA VAL A 11 4.57 -4.02 -45.93
C VAL A 11 5.37 -2.92 -45.25
N ARG A 12 5.59 -3.01 -43.94
CA ARG A 12 6.31 -2.02 -43.15
C ARG A 12 7.34 -2.70 -42.24
N PRO A 13 8.48 -2.05 -41.91
CA PRO A 13 9.51 -2.62 -41.03
C PRO A 13 9.12 -2.66 -39.55
N ASP A 14 7.87 -2.41 -39.20
CA ASP A 14 7.36 -2.47 -37.84
C ASP A 14 7.02 -3.90 -37.43
N GLY A 15 7.57 -4.39 -36.33
CA GLY A 15 7.24 -5.70 -35.81
C GLY A 15 8.38 -6.39 -35.05
N ARG A 16 8.04 -7.53 -34.45
CA ARG A 16 9.04 -8.41 -33.81
C ARG A 16 9.61 -9.43 -34.80
N THR A 17 8.77 -9.81 -35.74
CA THR A 17 9.10 -10.79 -36.77
C THR A 17 9.54 -10.07 -38.03
N PRO A 18 10.54 -10.59 -38.75
CA PRO A 18 10.97 -10.00 -40.01
C PRO A 18 9.79 -9.83 -40.97
N ALA A 19 9.67 -8.64 -41.60
CA ALA A 19 8.58 -8.32 -42.51
C ALA A 19 8.46 -9.31 -43.68
N ALA A 20 9.58 -9.78 -44.21
CA ALA A 20 9.61 -10.79 -45.26
C ALA A 20 8.99 -12.15 -44.86
N HIS A 21 9.07 -12.54 -43.58
CA HIS A 21 8.44 -13.75 -43.07
C HIS A 21 6.92 -13.64 -43.11
N HIS A 22 6.40 -12.53 -42.55
CA HIS A 22 4.97 -12.25 -42.58
C HIS A 22 4.43 -12.11 -43.99
N LEU A 23 5.16 -11.37 -44.87
CA LEU A 23 4.79 -11.19 -46.27
C LEU A 23 4.60 -12.52 -46.99
N ARG A 24 5.56 -13.47 -46.85
CA ARG A 24 5.43 -14.80 -47.49
C ARG A 24 4.15 -15.50 -47.02
N ARG A 25 3.82 -15.42 -45.72
CA ARG A 25 2.67 -16.07 -45.16
C ARG A 25 1.35 -15.41 -45.61
N THR A 26 1.32 -14.09 -45.71
CA THR A 26 0.18 -13.36 -46.25
C THR A 26 -0.06 -13.69 -47.73
N LEU A 27 1.02 -13.77 -48.50
CA LEU A 27 0.94 -14.17 -49.93
C LEU A 27 0.46 -15.62 -50.10
N ALA A 28 0.94 -16.54 -49.25
CA ALA A 28 0.47 -17.90 -49.22
C ALA A 28 -1.05 -17.97 -48.92
N ALA A 29 -1.53 -17.24 -47.89
CA ALA A 29 -2.96 -17.18 -47.56
C ALA A 29 -3.82 -16.53 -48.68
N LEU A 30 -3.25 -15.59 -49.44
CA LEU A 30 -3.87 -15.03 -50.64
C LEU A 30 -3.96 -16.09 -51.79
N GLY A 31 -2.94 -16.91 -51.94
CA GLY A 31 -2.92 -18.02 -52.90
C GLY A 31 -3.92 -19.13 -52.61
N GLU A 32 -4.25 -19.35 -51.32
CA GLU A 32 -5.21 -20.34 -50.82
C GLU A 32 -6.68 -19.86 -50.89
N GLN A 33 -6.95 -18.61 -51.29
CA GLN A 33 -8.31 -18.11 -51.33
C GLN A 33 -9.15 -18.87 -52.41
N THR A 34 -10.34 -19.33 -52.00
CA THR A 34 -11.30 -19.99 -52.93
C THR A 34 -11.76 -19.03 -54.00
N ARG A 35 -11.80 -17.73 -53.72
CA ARG A 35 -11.96 -16.66 -54.69
C ARG A 35 -10.63 -15.91 -54.80
N ARG A 36 -10.01 -15.96 -55.96
CA ARG A 36 -8.71 -15.26 -56.19
C ARG A 36 -8.95 -13.74 -56.33
N VAL A 37 -7.95 -12.93 -55.96
CA VAL A 37 -7.91 -11.51 -56.24
C VAL A 37 -7.63 -11.30 -57.72
N ASP A 38 -8.25 -10.26 -58.34
CA ASP A 38 -8.06 -9.99 -59.76
C ASP A 38 -6.79 -9.17 -60.03
N ALA A 39 -6.36 -8.35 -59.05
CA ALA A 39 -5.13 -7.60 -59.08
C ALA A 39 -4.54 -7.45 -57.68
N LEU A 40 -3.21 -7.37 -57.56
CA LEU A 40 -2.47 -7.16 -56.32
C LEU A 40 -1.47 -6.01 -56.47
N THR A 41 -1.55 -5.04 -55.57
CA THR A 41 -0.53 -4.01 -55.44
C THR A 41 0.13 -4.14 -54.10
N ILE A 42 1.45 -4.27 -54.06
CA ILE A 42 2.27 -4.30 -52.85
C ILE A 42 2.93 -2.93 -52.67
N VAL A 43 2.78 -2.35 -51.45
CA VAL A 43 3.49 -1.14 -51.05
C VAL A 43 4.56 -1.52 -50.02
N ALA A 44 5.81 -1.59 -50.42
CA ALA A 44 6.95 -1.90 -49.60
C ALA A 44 7.52 -0.61 -48.99
N CYS A 45 7.42 -0.47 -47.65
CA CYS A 45 7.97 0.68 -46.93
C CYS A 45 9.32 0.29 -46.32
N GLY A 46 10.40 0.96 -46.76
CA GLY A 46 11.79 0.70 -46.37
C GLY A 46 12.54 -0.17 -47.41
N ASP A 47 13.84 -0.32 -47.17
CA ASP A 47 14.79 -0.94 -48.13
C ASP A 47 15.24 -2.33 -47.68
N ASP A 48 14.31 -3.18 -47.21
CA ASP A 48 14.60 -4.57 -46.81
C ASP A 48 14.75 -5.46 -48.04
N PRO A 49 15.96 -5.97 -48.35
CA PRO A 49 16.21 -6.84 -49.50
C PRO A 49 15.36 -8.12 -49.49
N GLY A 50 15.07 -8.64 -48.29
CA GLY A 50 14.21 -9.82 -48.11
C GLY A 50 12.76 -9.56 -48.54
N VAL A 51 12.22 -8.37 -48.20
CA VAL A 51 10.91 -7.90 -48.65
C VAL A 51 10.87 -7.68 -50.16
N ALA A 52 11.90 -7.03 -50.71
CA ALA A 52 11.99 -6.77 -52.16
C ALA A 52 12.00 -8.09 -52.95
N ALA A 53 12.80 -9.07 -52.54
CA ALA A 53 12.88 -10.37 -53.19
C ALA A 53 11.52 -11.11 -53.15
N VAL A 54 10.84 -11.12 -52.01
CA VAL A 54 9.52 -11.77 -51.88
C VAL A 54 8.45 -11.05 -52.67
N ALA A 55 8.45 -9.71 -52.68
CA ALA A 55 7.51 -8.92 -53.44
C ALA A 55 7.71 -9.11 -54.97
N ALA A 56 8.95 -9.18 -55.46
CA ALA A 56 9.24 -9.46 -56.87
C ALA A 56 8.78 -10.85 -57.32
N ALA A 57 8.87 -11.85 -56.41
CA ALA A 57 8.43 -13.22 -56.70
C ALA A 57 6.89 -13.43 -56.53
N SER A 58 6.14 -12.43 -56.04
CA SER A 58 4.72 -12.58 -55.66
C SER A 58 3.74 -12.60 -56.83
N GLY A 59 4.17 -12.23 -58.04
CA GLY A 59 3.25 -12.02 -59.19
C GLY A 59 2.36 -10.78 -59.03
N ALA A 60 2.67 -9.85 -58.13
CA ALA A 60 1.91 -8.61 -57.99
C ALA A 60 1.94 -7.75 -59.28
N GLU A 61 0.79 -7.15 -59.62
CA GLU A 61 0.67 -6.27 -60.81
C GLU A 61 1.56 -5.03 -60.63
N SER A 62 1.73 -4.57 -59.38
CA SER A 62 2.49 -3.41 -59.07
C SER A 62 3.16 -3.49 -57.69
N VAL A 63 4.46 -3.17 -57.63
CA VAL A 63 5.20 -2.98 -56.37
C VAL A 63 5.61 -1.50 -56.30
N ILE A 64 5.19 -0.84 -55.22
CA ILE A 64 5.49 0.56 -54.94
C ILE A 64 6.47 0.59 -53.77
N THR A 65 7.61 1.22 -53.94
CA THR A 65 8.56 1.48 -52.84
C THR A 65 8.24 2.81 -52.16
N ALA A 66 8.27 2.83 -50.83
CA ALA A 66 8.02 4.02 -50.03
C ALA A 66 9.00 4.13 -48.85
N PRO A 67 9.27 5.32 -48.31
CA PRO A 67 10.11 5.47 -47.13
C PRO A 67 9.60 4.64 -45.94
N ALA A 68 10.50 4.12 -45.09
CA ALA A 68 10.15 3.33 -43.90
C ALA A 68 9.21 4.05 -42.92
N SER A 69 9.23 5.38 -42.89
CA SER A 69 8.36 6.23 -42.07
C SER A 69 6.92 6.37 -42.60
N THR A 70 6.62 5.83 -43.80
CA THR A 70 5.30 5.92 -44.43
C THR A 70 4.25 5.22 -43.58
N THR A 71 3.14 5.91 -43.21
CA THR A 71 2.04 5.34 -42.48
C THR A 71 1.19 4.42 -43.34
N PHE A 72 0.41 3.52 -42.73
CA PHE A 72 -0.51 2.63 -43.45
C PHE A 72 -1.48 3.43 -44.35
N ALA A 73 -2.09 4.48 -43.77
CA ALA A 73 -2.97 5.38 -44.53
C ALA A 73 -2.26 6.11 -45.71
N ALA A 74 -1.01 6.45 -45.54
CA ALA A 74 -0.26 7.08 -46.66
C ALA A 74 0.09 6.05 -47.74
N ALA A 75 0.50 4.84 -47.35
CA ALA A 75 0.81 3.76 -48.28
C ALA A 75 -0.42 3.31 -49.08
N THR A 76 -1.59 3.14 -48.42
CA THR A 76 -2.84 2.83 -49.15
C THR A 76 -3.26 3.93 -50.11
N ALA A 77 -3.02 5.20 -49.78
CA ALA A 77 -3.32 6.31 -50.67
C ALA A 77 -2.43 6.32 -51.91
N MET A 78 -1.15 5.91 -51.82
CA MET A 78 -0.27 5.74 -52.96
C MET A 78 -0.75 4.63 -53.91
N ALA A 79 -1.20 3.50 -53.35
CA ALA A 79 -1.73 2.38 -54.12
C ALA A 79 -3.10 2.71 -54.78
N THR A 80 -3.90 3.58 -54.15
CA THR A 80 -5.26 3.92 -54.63
C THR A 80 -5.25 4.45 -56.05
N LEU A 81 -4.17 5.13 -56.48
CA LEU A 81 -4.02 5.62 -57.86
C LEU A 81 -3.90 4.51 -58.92
N ARG A 82 -3.55 3.28 -58.50
CA ARG A 82 -3.35 2.12 -59.39
C ARG A 82 -4.50 1.10 -59.27
N VAL A 83 -5.49 1.38 -58.45
CA VAL A 83 -6.62 0.46 -58.25
C VAL A 83 -7.43 0.31 -59.54
N ARG A 84 -7.57 -0.93 -59.95
CA ARG A 84 -8.42 -1.36 -61.12
C ARG A 84 -9.39 -2.41 -60.60
N GLY A 85 -10.69 -2.18 -60.68
CA GLY A 85 -11.71 -3.09 -60.22
C GLY A 85 -12.83 -2.42 -59.49
N ASP A 86 -13.82 -3.22 -59.10
CA ASP A 86 -15.06 -2.76 -58.51
C ASP A 86 -14.95 -2.68 -56.97
N ALA A 87 -13.99 -3.41 -56.40
CA ALA A 87 -13.73 -3.43 -54.96
C ALA A 87 -12.23 -3.40 -54.62
N VAL A 88 -11.90 -2.77 -53.51
CA VAL A 88 -10.54 -2.66 -52.93
C VAL A 88 -10.48 -3.45 -51.63
N TRP A 89 -9.53 -4.39 -51.54
CA TRP A 89 -9.28 -5.17 -50.34
C TRP A 89 -8.00 -4.71 -49.64
N LEU A 90 -8.13 -4.25 -48.36
CA LEU A 90 -7.02 -3.70 -47.60
C LEU A 90 -6.35 -4.78 -46.72
N LEU A 91 -5.06 -5.02 -46.94
CA LEU A 91 -4.29 -6.01 -46.21
C LEU A 91 -2.99 -5.41 -45.68
N ALA A 92 -2.51 -5.95 -44.60
CA ALA A 92 -1.19 -5.68 -44.04
C ALA A 92 -0.37 -6.98 -44.06
N GLN A 93 0.97 -6.87 -44.03
CA GLN A 93 1.83 -8.05 -44.03
C GLN A 93 1.59 -9.04 -42.87
N ASP A 94 1.04 -8.56 -41.75
CA ASP A 94 0.74 -9.35 -40.56
C ASP A 94 -0.71 -9.89 -40.55
N THR A 95 -1.35 -10.01 -41.71
CA THR A 95 -2.68 -10.58 -41.89
C THR A 95 -2.63 -11.90 -42.67
N ALA A 96 -3.41 -12.89 -42.28
CA ALA A 96 -3.60 -14.12 -43.03
C ALA A 96 -5.13 -14.42 -43.11
N PRO A 97 -5.77 -14.08 -44.23
CA PRO A 97 -7.18 -14.39 -44.40
C PRO A 97 -7.37 -15.91 -44.57
N GLU A 98 -8.45 -16.44 -43.99
CA GLU A 98 -8.85 -17.84 -44.18
C GLU A 98 -9.33 -18.07 -45.63
N PRO A 99 -9.30 -19.32 -46.17
CA PRO A 99 -9.54 -19.59 -47.57
C PRO A 99 -10.85 -19.08 -48.15
N GLU A 100 -11.91 -18.99 -47.35
CA GLU A 100 -13.22 -18.47 -47.78
C GLU A 100 -13.43 -16.99 -47.48
N ALA A 101 -12.48 -16.31 -46.85
CA ALA A 101 -12.66 -14.97 -46.33
C ALA A 101 -13.09 -13.98 -47.44
N LEU A 102 -12.34 -13.95 -48.54
CA LEU A 102 -12.66 -13.05 -49.66
C LEU A 102 -14.01 -13.39 -50.33
N ALA A 103 -14.33 -14.67 -50.49
CA ALA A 103 -15.59 -15.07 -51.10
C ALA A 103 -16.79 -14.59 -50.28
N ARG A 104 -16.72 -14.72 -48.94
CA ARG A 104 -17.76 -14.27 -48.03
C ARG A 104 -17.89 -12.75 -47.99
N LEU A 105 -16.78 -12.02 -47.98
CA LEU A 105 -16.77 -10.56 -48.03
C LEU A 105 -17.38 -10.03 -49.33
N VAL A 106 -17.00 -10.60 -50.46
CA VAL A 106 -17.56 -10.18 -51.77
C VAL A 106 -19.02 -10.50 -51.86
N GLY A 107 -19.46 -11.68 -51.40
CA GLY A 107 -20.87 -12.04 -51.39
C GLY A 107 -21.73 -11.05 -50.60
N ALA A 108 -21.26 -10.68 -49.42
CA ALA A 108 -21.91 -9.66 -48.59
C ALA A 108 -21.95 -8.27 -49.26
N LEU A 109 -20.88 -7.88 -49.94
CA LEU A 109 -20.81 -6.60 -50.67
C LEU A 109 -21.75 -6.59 -51.85
N GLU A 110 -21.85 -7.66 -52.62
CA GLU A 110 -22.73 -7.78 -53.80
C GLU A 110 -24.21 -7.79 -53.42
N LEU A 111 -24.60 -8.47 -52.35
CA LEU A 111 -25.97 -8.54 -51.86
C LEU A 111 -26.50 -7.20 -51.32
N GLY A 112 -25.62 -6.28 -50.88
CA GLY A 112 -26.03 -5.03 -50.29
C GLY A 112 -25.66 -3.80 -51.11
N PRO A 113 -26.49 -3.27 -52.00
CA PRO A 113 -26.19 -2.09 -52.86
C PRO A 113 -25.84 -0.85 -52.04
N SER A 114 -26.40 -0.67 -50.83
CA SER A 114 -26.13 0.45 -49.90
C SER A 114 -24.89 0.26 -49.06
N VAL A 115 -24.24 -0.89 -49.13
CA VAL A 115 -23.04 -1.20 -48.35
C VAL A 115 -21.80 -0.67 -49.05
N ALA A 116 -21.09 0.24 -48.41
CA ALA A 116 -19.80 0.76 -48.90
C ALA A 116 -18.60 -0.11 -48.50
N PHE A 117 -18.64 -0.65 -47.27
CA PHE A 117 -17.56 -1.41 -46.68
C PHE A 117 -18.10 -2.67 -46.00
N VAL A 118 -17.37 -3.77 -46.17
CA VAL A 118 -17.55 -5.01 -45.43
C VAL A 118 -16.29 -5.34 -44.62
N ALA A 119 -16.45 -5.71 -43.40
CA ALA A 119 -15.36 -5.98 -42.44
C ALA A 119 -15.38 -7.44 -41.98
N PRO A 120 -14.21 -8.12 -41.91
CA PRO A 120 -14.12 -9.47 -41.38
C PRO A 120 -14.09 -9.49 -39.85
N LYS A 121 -14.25 -10.68 -39.26
CA LYS A 121 -13.84 -10.97 -37.88
C LYS A 121 -12.32 -11.16 -37.85
N LEU A 122 -11.62 -10.35 -37.04
CA LEU A 122 -10.20 -10.49 -36.84
C LEU A 122 -9.91 -11.44 -35.68
N VAL A 123 -9.17 -12.50 -35.94
CA VAL A 123 -8.78 -13.52 -34.96
C VAL A 123 -7.27 -13.51 -34.72
N ARG A 124 -6.85 -14.05 -33.59
CA ARG A 124 -5.43 -14.11 -33.27
C ARG A 124 -4.68 -15.08 -34.19
N TRP A 125 -3.47 -14.68 -34.58
CA TRP A 125 -2.65 -15.47 -35.50
C TRP A 125 -2.29 -16.87 -34.95
N ASP A 126 -1.98 -16.96 -33.65
CA ASP A 126 -1.55 -18.20 -32.99
C ASP A 126 -2.74 -18.99 -32.43
N ASP A 127 -3.91 -18.36 -32.25
CA ASP A 127 -5.12 -18.96 -31.68
C ASP A 127 -6.37 -18.40 -32.38
N ARG A 128 -6.92 -19.17 -33.34
CA ARG A 128 -8.09 -18.81 -34.13
C ARG A 128 -9.39 -18.72 -33.32
N THR A 129 -9.39 -19.24 -32.11
CA THR A 129 -10.55 -19.17 -31.21
C THR A 129 -10.61 -17.86 -30.41
N SER A 130 -9.62 -17.00 -30.56
CA SER A 130 -9.54 -15.71 -29.86
C SER A 130 -9.80 -14.55 -30.81
N ILE A 131 -10.83 -13.75 -30.54
CA ILE A 131 -11.20 -12.55 -31.31
C ILE A 131 -10.22 -11.44 -30.97
N VAL A 132 -9.62 -10.81 -31.97
CA VAL A 132 -8.77 -9.61 -31.82
C VAL A 132 -9.57 -8.33 -31.99
N SER A 133 -10.51 -8.29 -32.93
CA SER A 133 -11.41 -7.16 -33.12
C SER A 133 -12.64 -7.59 -33.94
N LEU A 134 -13.80 -7.12 -33.53
CA LEU A 134 -15.07 -7.40 -34.22
C LEU A 134 -15.94 -6.14 -34.25
N GLY A 135 -15.58 -5.19 -35.12
CA GLY A 135 -16.28 -3.93 -35.19
C GLY A 135 -15.89 -2.93 -34.10
N VAL A 136 -16.04 -1.65 -34.44
CA VAL A 136 -15.65 -0.53 -33.58
C VAL A 136 -16.79 0.47 -33.50
N SER A 137 -17.02 1.02 -32.32
CA SER A 137 -18.00 2.08 -32.07
C SER A 137 -17.37 3.23 -31.27
N MET A 138 -18.16 4.23 -30.90
CA MET A 138 -17.73 5.33 -30.04
C MET A 138 -18.82 5.77 -29.07
N THR A 139 -18.39 6.31 -27.91
CA THR A 139 -19.31 7.00 -26.99
C THR A 139 -19.74 8.36 -27.54
N GLY A 140 -20.78 8.95 -26.94
CA GLY A 140 -21.19 10.33 -27.21
C GLY A 140 -20.06 11.38 -27.06
N PHE A 141 -19.05 11.11 -26.23
CA PHE A 141 -17.86 11.95 -26.03
C PHE A 141 -16.68 11.60 -26.97
N GLY A 142 -16.90 10.74 -27.96
CA GLY A 142 -15.90 10.39 -28.96
C GLY A 142 -14.81 9.41 -28.47
N ARG A 143 -15.02 8.70 -27.36
CA ARG A 143 -14.13 7.60 -26.96
C ARG A 143 -14.44 6.38 -27.82
N THR A 144 -13.40 5.82 -28.44
CA THR A 144 -13.48 4.59 -29.21
C THR A 144 -13.72 3.39 -28.31
N ILE A 145 -14.60 2.49 -28.73
CA ILE A 145 -14.92 1.23 -28.06
C ILE A 145 -14.88 0.14 -29.10
N GLU A 146 -14.06 -0.87 -28.88
CA GLU A 146 -14.12 -2.12 -29.62
C GLU A 146 -15.29 -2.93 -29.11
N LEU A 147 -16.08 -3.52 -30.01
CA LEU A 147 -17.28 -4.26 -29.65
C LEU A 147 -16.96 -5.66 -29.13
N ALA A 148 -15.81 -6.22 -29.54
CA ALA A 148 -15.15 -7.38 -28.94
C ALA A 148 -13.64 -7.20 -29.05
N ASP A 149 -12.88 -7.41 -27.97
CA ASP A 149 -11.43 -7.26 -27.90
C ASP A 149 -10.83 -8.32 -26.98
N ASP A 150 -9.97 -9.19 -27.53
CA ASP A 150 -9.25 -10.24 -26.79
C ASP A 150 -10.16 -11.25 -26.06
N GLU A 151 -11.31 -11.57 -26.66
CA GLU A 151 -12.31 -12.50 -26.16
C GLU A 151 -12.23 -13.86 -26.84
N LEU A 152 -12.71 -14.92 -26.16
CA LEU A 152 -12.89 -16.23 -26.77
C LEU A 152 -14.09 -16.21 -27.72
N ASP A 153 -13.92 -16.67 -28.97
CA ASP A 153 -15.00 -16.78 -29.94
C ASP A 153 -15.92 -17.95 -29.61
N GLN A 154 -17.13 -17.62 -29.16
CA GLN A 154 -18.19 -18.57 -28.87
C GLN A 154 -19.45 -18.29 -29.76
N GLY A 155 -19.30 -17.49 -30.81
CA GLY A 155 -20.40 -17.04 -31.65
C GLY A 155 -21.29 -15.96 -31.02
N GLN A 156 -20.96 -15.45 -29.83
CA GLN A 156 -21.78 -14.51 -29.07
C GLN A 156 -22.03 -13.16 -29.78
N HIS A 157 -21.21 -12.84 -30.77
CA HIS A 157 -21.30 -11.58 -31.53
C HIS A 157 -21.73 -11.77 -32.99
N ASP A 158 -22.02 -12.99 -33.43
CA ASP A 158 -22.27 -13.32 -34.85
C ASP A 158 -23.60 -12.75 -35.38
N ALA A 159 -24.53 -12.39 -34.51
CA ALA A 159 -25.78 -11.73 -34.86
C ALA A 159 -25.65 -10.24 -35.22
N ARG A 160 -24.45 -9.64 -35.00
CA ARG A 160 -24.22 -8.22 -35.30
C ARG A 160 -23.83 -8.03 -36.75
N GLU A 161 -24.66 -7.37 -37.51
CA GLU A 161 -24.39 -7.07 -38.92
C GLU A 161 -23.96 -5.62 -39.15
N ASP A 162 -24.65 -4.65 -38.54
CA ASP A 162 -24.38 -3.22 -38.74
C ASP A 162 -23.44 -2.65 -37.65
N VAL A 163 -22.35 -2.00 -38.07
CA VAL A 163 -21.38 -1.36 -37.18
C VAL A 163 -21.07 0.07 -37.57
N LEU A 164 -20.60 0.88 -36.65
CA LEU A 164 -20.17 2.24 -36.95
C LEU A 164 -18.84 2.30 -37.73
N GLY A 165 -17.94 1.37 -37.43
CA GLY A 165 -16.67 1.19 -38.12
C GLY A 165 -16.05 -0.15 -37.77
N SER A 166 -14.88 -0.43 -38.30
CA SER A 166 -14.12 -1.66 -38.05
C SER A 166 -12.62 -1.37 -38.03
N ASP A 167 -11.81 -2.37 -37.67
CA ASP A 167 -10.37 -2.33 -37.98
C ASP A 167 -10.18 -2.30 -39.51
N VAL A 168 -9.14 -1.64 -39.98
CA VAL A 168 -8.88 -1.50 -41.42
C VAL A 168 -8.30 -2.76 -42.08
N ARG A 169 -7.82 -3.70 -41.28
CA ARG A 169 -7.20 -4.94 -41.76
C ARG A 169 -8.25 -5.89 -42.30
N GLY A 170 -8.11 -6.29 -43.53
CA GLY A 170 -9.07 -7.20 -44.20
C GLY A 170 -10.37 -6.55 -44.69
N VAL A 171 -10.55 -5.23 -44.57
CA VAL A 171 -11.74 -4.53 -45.05
C VAL A 171 -11.81 -4.55 -46.57
N LEU A 172 -12.94 -4.96 -47.11
CA LEU A 172 -13.28 -4.86 -48.54
C LEU A 172 -14.18 -3.66 -48.75
N ALA A 173 -13.82 -2.76 -49.65
CA ALA A 173 -14.49 -1.51 -49.92
C ALA A 173 -14.94 -1.45 -51.38
N ARG A 174 -16.14 -0.90 -51.69
CA ARG A 174 -16.44 -0.49 -53.04
C ARG A 174 -15.47 0.56 -53.52
N THR A 175 -14.91 0.41 -54.72
CA THR A 175 -13.91 1.35 -55.27
C THR A 175 -14.44 2.77 -55.37
N ASP A 176 -15.70 2.95 -55.80
CA ASP A 176 -16.32 4.26 -55.90
C ASP A 176 -16.52 4.92 -54.53
N ALA A 177 -16.96 4.16 -53.54
CA ALA A 177 -17.09 4.65 -52.16
C ALA A 177 -15.72 4.98 -51.56
N TRP A 178 -14.70 4.14 -51.79
CA TRP A 178 -13.32 4.39 -51.36
C TRP A 178 -12.75 5.70 -51.94
N ARG A 179 -12.94 5.92 -53.24
CA ARG A 179 -12.50 7.13 -53.93
C ARG A 179 -13.27 8.38 -53.53
N SER A 180 -14.60 8.30 -53.43
CA SER A 180 -15.43 9.44 -53.06
C SER A 180 -15.21 9.92 -51.64
N LEU A 181 -14.93 9.00 -50.72
CA LEU A 181 -14.58 9.31 -49.31
C LEU A 181 -13.13 9.73 -49.14
N GLY A 182 -12.27 9.57 -50.17
CA GLY A 182 -10.84 9.98 -50.12
C GLY A 182 -9.94 9.07 -49.29
N GLY A 183 -10.31 7.79 -49.10
CA GLY A 183 -9.54 6.80 -48.38
C GLY A 183 -9.38 7.07 -46.88
N LEU A 184 -8.32 6.57 -46.27
CA LEU A 184 -8.03 6.76 -44.85
C LEU A 184 -7.55 8.18 -44.52
N ASP A 185 -7.82 8.71 -43.34
CA ASP A 185 -7.28 9.99 -42.89
C ASP A 185 -5.84 9.81 -42.38
N ARG A 186 -4.90 10.40 -43.11
CA ARG A 186 -3.45 10.35 -42.82
C ARG A 186 -3.07 10.97 -41.47
N SER A 187 -3.99 11.74 -40.85
CA SER A 187 -3.75 12.42 -39.58
C SER A 187 -3.89 11.51 -38.37
N LEU A 188 -4.51 10.34 -38.53
CA LEU A 188 -4.88 9.43 -37.44
C LEU A 188 -3.74 8.48 -37.03
N SER A 189 -2.74 8.28 -37.88
CA SER A 189 -1.51 7.53 -37.55
C SER A 189 -1.71 6.12 -36.98
N GLY A 190 -2.65 5.36 -37.50
CA GLY A 190 -2.92 3.98 -37.11
C GLY A 190 -3.97 3.79 -35.99
N ALA A 191 -4.48 4.88 -35.41
CA ALA A 191 -5.56 4.79 -34.45
C ALA A 191 -6.87 5.29 -35.03
N ASP A 192 -7.94 4.56 -34.87
CA ASP A 192 -9.30 4.95 -35.25
C ASP A 192 -9.51 5.23 -36.75
N GLU A 193 -8.60 4.79 -37.62
CA GLU A 193 -8.70 5.00 -39.07
C GLU A 193 -9.96 4.39 -39.68
N GLY A 194 -10.27 3.16 -39.25
CA GLY A 194 -11.47 2.46 -39.71
C GLY A 194 -12.76 3.01 -39.09
N LEU A 195 -12.72 3.51 -37.83
CA LEU A 195 -13.85 4.21 -37.24
C LEU A 195 -14.16 5.51 -37.98
N ASP A 196 -13.14 6.31 -38.29
CA ASP A 196 -13.31 7.56 -39.05
C ASP A 196 -13.86 7.28 -40.47
N LEU A 197 -13.33 6.27 -41.15
CA LEU A 197 -13.80 5.85 -42.44
C LEU A 197 -15.29 5.43 -42.40
N GLY A 198 -15.66 4.62 -41.39
CA GLY A 198 -17.03 4.17 -41.18
C GLY A 198 -17.99 5.34 -40.87
N VAL A 199 -17.58 6.30 -40.03
CA VAL A 199 -18.38 7.52 -39.77
C VAL A 199 -18.59 8.32 -41.06
N ARG A 200 -17.57 8.49 -41.89
CA ARG A 200 -17.71 9.19 -43.17
C ARG A 200 -18.64 8.44 -44.14
N ALA A 201 -18.56 7.12 -44.21
CA ALA A 201 -19.46 6.30 -44.98
C ALA A 201 -20.93 6.45 -44.54
N ARG A 202 -21.17 6.37 -43.21
CA ARG A 202 -22.51 6.57 -42.66
C ARG A 202 -23.05 7.97 -42.93
N LEU A 203 -22.22 8.99 -42.87
CA LEU A 203 -22.60 10.36 -43.19
C LEU A 203 -22.86 10.56 -44.69
N SER A 204 -22.26 9.77 -45.57
CA SER A 204 -22.61 9.76 -47.01
C SER A 204 -23.85 8.95 -47.34
N GLY A 205 -24.50 8.34 -46.34
CA GLY A 205 -25.70 7.51 -46.51
C GLY A 205 -25.43 6.03 -46.78
N ALA A 206 -24.16 5.62 -46.76
CA ALA A 206 -23.79 4.24 -47.00
C ALA A 206 -23.70 3.41 -45.69
N ARG A 207 -23.80 2.09 -45.81
CA ARG A 207 -23.70 1.16 -44.67
C ARG A 207 -22.31 0.55 -44.56
N VAL A 208 -21.95 0.20 -43.31
CA VAL A 208 -20.76 -0.60 -43.00
C VAL A 208 -21.24 -1.90 -42.38
N LEU A 209 -20.93 -3.01 -43.03
CA LEU A 209 -21.42 -4.33 -42.68
C LEU A 209 -20.28 -5.18 -42.10
N LEU A 210 -20.59 -5.92 -41.04
CA LEU A 210 -19.70 -6.91 -40.45
C LEU A 210 -20.04 -8.29 -41.00
N VAL A 211 -19.03 -9.06 -41.37
CA VAL A 211 -19.19 -10.44 -41.84
C VAL A 211 -18.47 -11.37 -40.89
N PRO A 212 -19.12 -11.82 -39.80
CA PRO A 212 -18.49 -12.62 -38.76
C PRO A 212 -17.94 -13.96 -39.26
N THR A 213 -18.48 -14.49 -40.34
CA THR A 213 -18.04 -15.73 -40.98
C THR A 213 -16.75 -15.56 -41.81
N ALA A 214 -16.39 -14.34 -42.20
CA ALA A 214 -15.12 -14.05 -42.87
C ALA A 214 -14.02 -13.84 -41.84
N LEU A 215 -13.11 -14.79 -41.70
CA LEU A 215 -12.07 -14.77 -40.72
C LEU A 215 -10.73 -14.28 -41.32
N VAL A 216 -10.10 -13.32 -40.64
CA VAL A 216 -8.76 -12.86 -41.01
C VAL A 216 -7.89 -12.91 -39.75
N ALA A 217 -6.83 -13.70 -39.80
CA ALA A 217 -5.90 -13.80 -38.69
C ALA A 217 -4.89 -12.68 -38.68
N VAL A 218 -4.53 -12.19 -37.50
CA VAL A 218 -3.66 -11.02 -37.31
C VAL A 218 -2.58 -11.33 -36.28
N ALA A 219 -1.32 -10.99 -36.62
CA ALA A 219 -0.18 -11.15 -35.68
C ALA A 219 -0.07 -9.99 -34.66
N GLY A 220 -0.71 -8.84 -34.92
CA GLY A 220 -0.77 -7.74 -33.99
C GLY A 220 0.53 -6.92 -33.87
N ASP A 221 1.37 -6.91 -34.87
CA ASP A 221 2.67 -6.19 -34.88
C ASP A 221 2.53 -4.68 -35.05
N GLY A 222 1.34 -4.18 -35.37
CA GLY A 222 1.07 -2.74 -35.52
C GLY A 222 1.42 -2.18 -36.88
N VAL A 223 1.43 -3.00 -37.91
CA VAL A 223 1.66 -2.57 -39.31
C VAL A 223 0.50 -1.71 -39.80
N ALA A 224 -0.71 -2.18 -39.56
CA ALA A 224 -1.92 -1.38 -39.64
C ALA A 224 -2.63 -1.45 -38.27
N GLY A 225 -3.08 -0.33 -37.78
CA GLY A 225 -3.66 -0.25 -36.43
C GLY A 225 -2.61 -0.08 -35.32
N LEU A 226 -3.05 -0.25 -34.07
CA LEU A 226 -2.20 -0.03 -32.91
C LEU A 226 -1.45 -1.31 -32.52
N PRO A 227 -0.16 -1.21 -32.14
CA PRO A 227 0.60 -2.38 -31.69
C PRO A 227 0.02 -2.97 -30.41
N ALA A 228 0.13 -4.29 -30.22
CA ALA A 228 -0.27 -4.95 -29.00
C ALA A 228 0.46 -4.37 -27.76
N PRO A 229 -0.23 -4.15 -26.61
CA PRO A 229 0.30 -3.43 -25.47
C PRO A 229 1.25 -4.26 -24.58
N LEU A 230 2.14 -5.05 -25.17
CA LEU A 230 3.00 -6.02 -24.49
C LEU A 230 4.10 -5.37 -23.64
N THR A 231 4.66 -4.23 -24.10
CA THR A 231 5.75 -3.53 -23.41
C THR A 231 5.35 -2.10 -23.01
N ALA A 232 6.08 -1.49 -22.05
CA ALA A 232 5.81 -0.13 -21.62
C ALA A 232 5.94 0.91 -22.75
N PRO A 233 6.97 0.89 -23.61
CA PRO A 233 7.07 1.80 -24.73
C PRO A 233 5.90 1.64 -25.70
N ARG A 234 5.49 0.41 -26.05
CA ARG A 234 4.34 0.14 -26.92
C ARG A 234 3.03 0.65 -26.31
N ARG A 235 2.82 0.48 -24.99
CA ARG A 235 1.65 1.05 -24.31
C ARG A 235 1.61 2.57 -24.35
N ARG A 236 2.75 3.24 -24.17
CA ARG A 236 2.83 4.70 -24.26
C ARG A 236 2.56 5.19 -25.68
N ARG A 237 3.13 4.52 -26.70
CA ARG A 237 2.89 4.82 -28.12
C ARG A 237 1.42 4.62 -28.48
N ARG A 238 0.78 3.53 -28.02
CA ARG A 238 -0.65 3.28 -28.20
C ARG A 238 -1.49 4.38 -27.54
N ALA A 239 -1.18 4.76 -26.31
CA ALA A 239 -1.88 5.82 -25.59
C ALA A 239 -1.78 7.18 -26.30
N PHE A 240 -0.60 7.53 -26.78
CA PHE A 240 -0.35 8.75 -27.56
C PHE A 240 -1.17 8.75 -28.86
N ALA A 241 -1.13 7.68 -29.65
CA ALA A 241 -1.85 7.57 -30.91
C ALA A 241 -3.37 7.61 -30.71
N SER A 242 -3.91 6.81 -29.78
CA SER A 242 -5.36 6.81 -29.47
C SER A 242 -5.82 8.17 -28.96
N ARG A 243 -5.03 8.84 -28.13
CA ARG A 243 -5.40 10.15 -27.60
C ARG A 243 -5.35 11.24 -28.68
N THR A 244 -4.34 11.23 -29.53
CA THR A 244 -4.23 12.16 -30.66
C THR A 244 -5.39 11.97 -31.62
N ALA A 245 -5.73 10.73 -31.97
CA ALA A 245 -6.88 10.42 -32.82
C ALA A 245 -8.20 10.87 -32.19
N GLN A 246 -8.40 10.65 -30.91
CA GLN A 246 -9.59 11.10 -30.18
C GLN A 246 -9.73 12.63 -30.22
N LEU A 247 -8.67 13.39 -29.94
CA LEU A 247 -8.68 14.84 -29.97
C LEU A 247 -8.93 15.36 -31.40
N HIS A 248 -8.27 14.77 -32.40
CA HIS A 248 -8.50 15.09 -33.80
C HIS A 248 -9.97 14.90 -34.19
N ARG A 249 -10.56 13.72 -33.95
CA ARG A 249 -11.96 13.43 -34.28
C ARG A 249 -12.93 14.34 -33.51
N ARG A 250 -12.67 14.68 -32.25
CA ARG A 250 -13.51 15.63 -31.50
C ARG A 250 -13.57 17.00 -32.17
N LEU A 251 -12.45 17.49 -32.68
CA LEU A 251 -12.40 18.76 -33.41
C LEU A 251 -13.06 18.63 -34.80
N VAL A 252 -12.86 17.50 -35.47
CA VAL A 252 -13.41 17.24 -36.82
C VAL A 252 -14.95 17.13 -36.79
N TYR A 253 -15.52 16.42 -35.80
CA TYR A 253 -16.94 16.13 -35.71
C TYR A 253 -17.76 17.21 -34.98
N ALA A 254 -17.11 18.19 -34.37
CA ALA A 254 -17.77 19.27 -33.66
C ALA A 254 -18.48 20.28 -34.61
N SER A 255 -19.52 20.97 -34.12
CA SER A 255 -20.10 22.11 -34.83
C SER A 255 -19.06 23.24 -34.99
N PRO A 256 -19.18 24.13 -35.96
CA PRO A 256 -18.19 25.20 -36.21
C PRO A 256 -17.86 26.05 -34.99
N VAL A 257 -18.89 26.42 -34.22
CA VAL A 257 -18.71 27.22 -32.98
C VAL A 257 -18.03 26.40 -31.88
N ALA A 258 -18.39 25.14 -31.75
CA ALA A 258 -17.84 24.28 -30.71
C ALA A 258 -16.34 23.96 -30.93
N VAL A 259 -15.85 24.04 -32.19
CA VAL A 259 -14.41 23.77 -32.46
C VAL A 259 -13.52 24.75 -31.70
N PHE A 260 -13.84 26.03 -31.67
CA PHE A 260 -13.08 27.04 -30.97
C PHE A 260 -12.97 26.74 -29.45
N PHE A 261 -14.12 26.47 -28.82
CA PHE A 261 -14.16 26.15 -27.38
C PHE A 261 -13.48 24.83 -27.06
N LEU A 262 -13.65 23.81 -27.90
CA LEU A 262 -12.97 22.52 -27.71
C LEU A 262 -11.45 22.63 -27.90
N TRP A 263 -11.00 23.48 -28.83
CA TRP A 263 -9.57 23.75 -29.02
C TRP A 263 -8.98 24.46 -27.81
N LEU A 264 -9.66 25.50 -27.30
CA LEU A 264 -9.24 26.21 -26.09
C LEU A 264 -9.23 25.30 -24.85
N ALA A 265 -10.15 24.36 -24.78
CA ALA A 265 -10.27 23.41 -23.67
C ALA A 265 -9.21 22.28 -23.69
N ILE A 266 -8.40 22.15 -24.74
CA ILE A 266 -7.41 21.04 -24.82
C ILE A 266 -6.43 21.08 -23.65
N LEU A 267 -5.86 22.24 -23.32
CA LEU A 267 -4.90 22.38 -22.23
C LEU A 267 -5.53 22.19 -20.85
N PRO A 268 -6.64 22.85 -20.50
CA PRO A 268 -7.34 22.56 -19.24
C PRO A 268 -7.71 21.08 -19.07
N ILE A 269 -8.17 20.44 -20.15
CA ILE A 269 -8.48 19.01 -20.12
C ILE A 269 -7.22 18.16 -19.92
N ALA A 270 -6.08 18.54 -20.52
CA ALA A 270 -4.81 17.84 -20.31
C ALA A 270 -4.33 17.95 -18.86
N VAL A 271 -4.46 19.12 -18.22
CA VAL A 271 -4.18 19.31 -16.79
C VAL A 271 -5.08 18.43 -15.96
N TRP A 272 -6.39 18.48 -16.18
CA TRP A 272 -7.36 17.62 -15.45
C TRP A 272 -7.05 16.13 -15.61
N ARG A 273 -6.75 15.71 -16.84
CA ARG A 273 -6.37 14.31 -17.10
C ARG A 273 -5.04 13.93 -16.48
N THR A 274 -4.10 14.86 -16.36
CA THR A 274 -2.85 14.64 -15.61
C THR A 274 -3.16 14.34 -14.14
N ILE A 275 -4.00 15.15 -13.51
CA ILE A 275 -4.45 14.91 -12.14
C ILE A 275 -5.14 13.54 -12.03
N LEU A 276 -6.05 13.22 -12.96
CA LEU A 276 -6.71 11.90 -12.99
C LEU A 276 -5.71 10.74 -13.19
N GLN A 277 -4.67 10.89 -14.02
CA GLN A 277 -3.64 9.86 -14.20
C GLN A 277 -2.80 9.66 -12.95
N LEU A 278 -2.48 10.74 -12.25
CA LEU A 278 -1.78 10.68 -10.96
C LEU A 278 -2.64 10.01 -9.89
N VAL A 279 -3.91 10.40 -9.75
CA VAL A 279 -4.86 9.75 -8.84
C VAL A 279 -5.06 8.27 -9.18
N ARG A 280 -5.10 7.92 -10.47
CA ARG A 280 -5.15 6.52 -10.95
C ARG A 280 -3.83 5.78 -10.82
N LYS A 281 -2.77 6.42 -10.32
CA LYS A 281 -1.43 5.86 -10.12
C LYS A 281 -0.77 5.34 -11.42
N GLN A 282 -1.03 6.03 -12.51
CA GLN A 282 -0.53 5.72 -13.84
C GLN A 282 0.30 6.89 -14.43
N PRO A 283 1.38 7.35 -13.75
CA PRO A 283 2.15 8.52 -14.20
C PRO A 283 2.80 8.31 -15.58
N GLY A 284 2.98 7.06 -16.01
CA GLY A 284 3.53 6.74 -17.33
C GLY A 284 2.67 7.20 -18.51
N PHE A 285 1.41 7.58 -18.30
CA PHE A 285 0.52 8.11 -19.33
C PHE A 285 0.43 9.65 -19.35
N VAL A 286 1.07 10.33 -18.41
CA VAL A 286 1.09 11.82 -18.38
C VAL A 286 1.79 12.39 -19.60
N MET A 287 3.00 11.91 -19.91
CA MET A 287 3.76 12.40 -21.06
C MET A 287 3.02 12.17 -22.40
N PRO A 288 2.48 10.96 -22.70
CA PRO A 288 1.62 10.76 -23.87
C PRO A 288 0.43 11.70 -23.97
N GLU A 289 -0.22 12.06 -22.85
CA GLU A 289 -1.35 12.99 -22.83
C GLU A 289 -0.92 14.40 -23.28
N TRP A 290 0.19 14.92 -22.74
CA TRP A 290 0.71 16.23 -23.10
C TRP A 290 1.21 16.28 -24.53
N GLN A 291 1.91 15.24 -25.01
CA GLN A 291 2.34 15.13 -26.38
C GLN A 291 1.14 15.14 -27.35
N ALA A 292 0.06 14.43 -27.01
CA ALA A 292 -1.15 14.41 -27.83
C ALA A 292 -1.88 15.76 -27.82
N ALA A 293 -1.93 16.43 -26.66
CA ALA A 293 -2.52 17.76 -26.54
C ALA A 293 -1.78 18.80 -27.39
N LEU A 294 -0.46 18.83 -27.31
CA LEU A 294 0.38 19.72 -28.12
C LEU A 294 0.26 19.41 -29.62
N ALA A 295 0.28 18.12 -29.99
CA ALA A 295 0.07 17.71 -31.40
C ALA A 295 -1.30 18.16 -31.93
N ALA A 296 -2.37 18.08 -31.13
CA ALA A 296 -3.71 18.52 -31.53
C ALA A 296 -3.82 20.04 -31.68
N LEU A 297 -3.11 20.81 -30.85
CA LEU A 297 -3.08 22.28 -30.96
C LEU A 297 -2.43 22.77 -32.26
N VAL A 298 -1.36 22.10 -32.72
CA VAL A 298 -0.60 22.49 -33.91
C VAL A 298 -1.25 21.98 -35.20
N ARG A 299 -1.97 20.87 -35.17
CA ARG A 299 -2.53 20.19 -36.36
C ARG A 299 -3.86 20.75 -36.88
N LEU A 300 -4.20 22.00 -36.61
CA LEU A 300 -5.45 22.63 -37.12
C LEU A 300 -5.63 22.56 -38.65
N PRO A 301 -4.59 22.69 -39.52
CA PRO A 301 -4.77 22.51 -40.96
C PRO A 301 -5.27 21.12 -41.35
N SER A 302 -4.90 20.05 -40.59
CA SER A 302 -5.39 18.71 -40.86
C SER A 302 -6.86 18.55 -40.45
N VAL A 303 -7.26 19.17 -39.35
CA VAL A 303 -8.65 19.23 -38.90
C VAL A 303 -9.52 19.93 -39.96
N ALA A 304 -9.07 21.06 -40.49
CA ALA A 304 -9.79 21.81 -41.53
C ALA A 304 -10.00 20.97 -42.81
N ARG A 305 -8.96 20.27 -43.27
CA ARG A 305 -9.05 19.36 -44.44
C ARG A 305 -10.04 18.20 -44.20
N ALA A 306 -9.96 17.59 -43.03
CA ALA A 306 -10.89 16.49 -42.67
C ALA A 306 -12.35 16.99 -42.60
N ARG A 307 -12.60 18.16 -42.03
CA ARG A 307 -13.92 18.81 -41.98
C ARG A 307 -14.45 19.11 -43.38
N THR A 308 -13.60 19.59 -44.28
CA THR A 308 -14.00 19.84 -45.68
C THR A 308 -14.38 18.54 -46.37
N ARG A 309 -13.64 17.44 -46.18
CA ARG A 309 -14.02 16.12 -46.75
C ARG A 309 -15.38 15.67 -46.25
N ILE A 310 -15.67 15.74 -44.95
CA ILE A 310 -16.98 15.38 -44.40
C ILE A 310 -18.04 16.29 -44.99
N ARG A 311 -17.84 17.61 -45.10
CA ARG A 311 -18.82 18.55 -45.66
C ARG A 311 -19.15 18.26 -47.10
N THR A 312 -18.18 17.87 -47.90
CA THR A 312 -18.38 17.58 -49.34
C THR A 312 -19.07 16.23 -49.61
N SER A 313 -18.83 15.23 -48.76
CA SER A 313 -19.34 13.89 -48.92
C SER A 313 -20.65 13.64 -48.14
N ARG A 314 -21.04 14.54 -47.24
CA ARG A 314 -22.17 14.33 -46.34
C ARG A 314 -23.52 14.47 -47.03
N ALA A 315 -24.30 13.38 -47.01
CA ALA A 315 -25.69 13.34 -47.43
C ALA A 315 -26.68 13.09 -46.26
N ALA A 316 -26.17 12.54 -45.13
CA ALA A 316 -27.00 12.09 -44.01
C ALA A 316 -26.75 12.95 -42.74
N SER A 317 -27.67 12.96 -41.81
CA SER A 317 -27.58 13.68 -40.54
C SER A 317 -26.77 12.90 -39.47
N TRP A 318 -26.17 13.61 -38.50
CA TRP A 318 -25.51 13.00 -37.36
C TRP A 318 -26.47 12.15 -36.49
N ALA A 319 -27.76 12.39 -36.55
CA ALA A 319 -28.77 11.58 -35.84
C ALA A 319 -28.79 10.11 -36.29
N GLN A 320 -28.45 9.83 -37.54
CA GLN A 320 -28.39 8.45 -38.07
C GLN A 320 -27.26 7.61 -37.48
N ILE A 321 -26.23 8.25 -36.93
CA ILE A 321 -25.10 7.56 -36.26
C ILE A 321 -25.43 7.25 -34.79
N THR A 322 -26.37 7.98 -34.17
CA THR A 322 -26.68 7.88 -32.76
C THR A 322 -27.01 6.46 -32.29
N PRO A 323 -27.82 5.65 -33.02
CA PRO A 323 -28.11 4.28 -32.60
C PRO A 323 -26.89 3.32 -32.60
N LEU A 324 -25.88 3.65 -33.40
CA LEU A 324 -24.65 2.85 -33.50
C LEU A 324 -23.58 3.24 -32.47
N ARG A 325 -23.86 4.24 -31.62
CA ARG A 325 -22.99 4.66 -30.51
C ARG A 325 -23.30 3.85 -29.27
N VAL A 326 -22.26 3.57 -28.48
CA VAL A 326 -22.42 2.88 -27.19
C VAL A 326 -22.74 3.92 -26.11
N SER A 327 -23.79 3.65 -25.30
CA SER A 327 -24.11 4.51 -24.17
C SER A 327 -23.06 4.37 -23.04
N GLN A 328 -22.97 5.38 -22.18
CA GLN A 328 -22.06 5.28 -21.00
C GLN A 328 -22.53 4.24 -19.98
N ARG A 329 -23.82 3.91 -20.00
CA ARG A 329 -24.41 2.90 -19.14
C ARG A 329 -23.98 1.51 -19.61
N ASP A 330 -24.18 1.19 -20.89
CA ASP A 330 -23.79 -0.08 -21.50
C ASP A 330 -22.28 -0.33 -21.36
N LEU A 331 -21.47 0.75 -21.49
CA LEU A 331 -20.04 0.67 -21.28
C LEU A 331 -19.67 0.31 -19.83
N ARG A 332 -20.43 0.80 -18.84
CA ARG A 332 -20.17 0.43 -17.43
C ARG A 332 -20.59 -1.01 -17.19
N GLU A 333 -21.74 -1.42 -17.69
CA GLU A 333 -22.25 -2.78 -17.60
C GLU A 333 -21.26 -3.76 -18.25
N GLN A 334 -20.76 -3.49 -19.45
CA GLN A 334 -19.71 -4.32 -20.10
C GLN A 334 -18.43 -4.39 -19.28
N LEU A 335 -17.97 -3.28 -18.69
CA LEU A 335 -16.77 -3.27 -17.84
C LEU A 335 -16.98 -3.99 -16.51
N ASP A 336 -18.19 -4.10 -16.02
CA ASP A 336 -18.53 -4.83 -14.80
C ASP A 336 -18.71 -6.32 -15.13
N ASP A 337 -19.32 -6.67 -16.27
CA ASP A 337 -19.46 -8.05 -16.76
C ASP A 337 -18.11 -8.68 -17.13
N ASP A 338 -17.19 -7.93 -17.76
CA ASP A 338 -15.80 -8.36 -17.98
C ASP A 338 -15.04 -8.64 -16.68
N ALA A 339 -15.39 -7.94 -15.60
CA ALA A 339 -14.83 -8.22 -14.30
C ALA A 339 -15.41 -9.51 -13.68
N ASP A 340 -16.61 -9.90 -14.08
CA ASP A 340 -17.32 -11.06 -13.57
C ASP A 340 -17.14 -12.34 -14.41
N SER A 341 -16.79 -12.24 -15.69
CA SER A 341 -16.55 -13.38 -16.59
C SER A 341 -15.20 -14.09 -16.41
N ILE A 342 -14.27 -13.54 -15.60
CA ILE A 342 -13.00 -14.20 -15.27
C ILE A 342 -13.27 -15.41 -14.38
N ASP A 343 -13.04 -16.58 -14.94
CA ASP A 343 -13.07 -17.96 -14.45
C ASP A 343 -13.43 -18.12 -12.94
N PRO A 344 -14.64 -18.58 -12.59
CA PRO A 344 -15.06 -18.79 -11.21
C PRO A 344 -14.16 -19.79 -10.45
N ALA A 345 -13.45 -20.68 -11.15
CA ALA A 345 -12.49 -21.61 -10.55
C ALA A 345 -11.22 -20.91 -10.04
N ARG A 346 -10.89 -19.70 -10.50
CA ARG A 346 -9.76 -18.87 -10.03
C ARG A 346 -10.17 -17.87 -8.95
N ARG A 347 -11.45 -17.73 -8.65
CA ARG A 347 -11.96 -16.89 -7.55
C ARG A 347 -11.82 -17.64 -6.23
N GLY A 348 -10.63 -17.68 -5.66
CA GLY A 348 -10.50 -17.87 -4.23
C GLY A 348 -11.09 -16.64 -3.52
N ASP A 349 -12.42 -16.48 -3.48
CA ASP A 349 -13.05 -15.42 -2.68
C ASP A 349 -12.52 -15.49 -1.25
N LEU A 350 -12.17 -14.31 -0.68
CA LEU A 350 -11.90 -14.19 0.73
C LEU A 350 -13.21 -14.44 1.48
N ARG A 351 -13.53 -15.71 1.68
CA ARG A 351 -14.68 -16.13 2.47
C ARG A 351 -14.34 -15.95 3.94
N PHE A 352 -14.39 -14.71 4.42
CA PHE A 352 -14.10 -14.38 5.81
C PHE A 352 -15.07 -15.12 6.76
N PHE A 353 -16.36 -15.06 6.45
CA PHE A 353 -17.39 -15.73 7.27
C PHE A 353 -17.34 -17.26 7.16
N THR A 354 -17.38 -17.80 5.96
CA THR A 354 -17.36 -19.26 5.75
C THR A 354 -15.95 -19.87 5.82
N GLY A 355 -14.91 -19.05 5.74
CA GLY A 355 -13.50 -19.45 5.86
C GLY A 355 -12.95 -19.43 7.29
N GLY A 356 -13.81 -19.36 8.31
CA GLY A 356 -13.42 -19.44 9.70
C GLY A 356 -12.91 -18.17 10.37
N GLY A 357 -12.69 -17.08 9.60
CA GLY A 357 -12.17 -15.81 10.15
C GLY A 357 -13.10 -15.16 11.16
N ALA A 358 -14.40 -15.12 10.85
CA ALA A 358 -15.41 -14.56 11.75
C ALA A 358 -15.51 -15.35 13.06
N TRP A 359 -15.46 -16.68 12.99
CA TRP A 359 -15.48 -17.55 14.18
C TRP A 359 -14.23 -17.40 15.04
N LEU A 360 -13.06 -17.22 14.41
CA LEU A 360 -11.82 -16.93 15.12
C LEU A 360 -11.90 -15.61 15.90
N VAL A 361 -12.35 -14.54 15.24
CA VAL A 361 -12.50 -13.23 15.90
C VAL A 361 -13.54 -13.28 17.00
N LEU A 362 -14.68 -13.93 16.77
CA LEU A 362 -15.70 -14.11 17.79
C LEU A 362 -15.16 -14.89 19.01
N GLY A 363 -14.44 -15.98 18.76
CA GLY A 363 -13.77 -16.74 19.83
C GLY A 363 -12.75 -15.88 20.59
N ALA A 364 -11.96 -15.08 19.90
CA ALA A 364 -11.01 -14.17 20.52
C ALA A 364 -11.69 -13.06 21.33
N ILE A 365 -12.87 -12.57 20.93
CA ILE A 365 -13.69 -11.63 21.72
C ILE A 365 -14.13 -12.29 23.02
N VAL A 366 -14.67 -13.51 22.93
CA VAL A 366 -15.11 -14.24 24.12
C VAL A 366 -13.95 -14.48 25.08
N VAL A 367 -12.80 -14.93 24.57
CA VAL A 367 -11.59 -15.15 25.37
C VAL A 367 -11.11 -13.84 26.00
N SER A 368 -11.12 -12.72 25.26
CA SER A 368 -10.69 -11.42 25.77
C SER A 368 -11.57 -10.93 26.91
N ILE A 369 -12.88 -11.01 26.76
CA ILE A 369 -13.82 -10.62 27.82
C ILE A 369 -13.67 -11.55 29.05
N ALA A 370 -13.48 -12.86 28.85
CA ALA A 370 -13.26 -13.81 29.92
C ALA A 370 -11.92 -13.60 30.64
N ALA A 371 -10.86 -13.27 29.92
CA ALA A 371 -9.53 -13.04 30.47
C ALA A 371 -9.40 -11.68 31.17
N PHE A 372 -10.10 -10.65 30.71
CA PHE A 372 -9.96 -9.27 31.18
C PHE A 372 -11.32 -8.62 31.51
N PRO A 373 -12.16 -9.21 32.34
CA PRO A 373 -13.52 -8.70 32.60
C PRO A 373 -13.52 -7.32 33.26
N ALA A 374 -12.52 -7.02 34.11
CA ALA A 374 -12.39 -5.75 34.80
C ALA A 374 -12.11 -4.56 33.88
N LEU A 375 -11.49 -4.78 32.71
CA LEU A 375 -11.18 -3.69 31.75
C LEU A 375 -12.43 -2.98 31.25
N ALA A 376 -13.58 -3.65 31.18
CA ALA A 376 -14.83 -3.04 30.75
C ALA A 376 -15.28 -1.87 31.65
N ALA A 377 -14.93 -1.93 32.93
CA ALA A 377 -15.27 -0.94 33.92
C ALA A 377 -14.21 0.15 34.13
N TRP A 378 -12.98 -0.07 33.65
CA TRP A 378 -11.89 0.87 33.84
C TRP A 378 -11.98 2.06 32.87
N THR A 379 -11.63 3.25 33.38
CA THR A 379 -11.57 4.47 32.56
C THR A 379 -10.15 4.74 32.07
N VAL A 380 -9.15 4.42 32.87
CA VAL A 380 -7.74 4.61 32.56
C VAL A 380 -6.98 3.32 32.84
N LEU A 381 -6.11 2.95 31.90
CA LEU A 381 -5.27 1.78 32.05
C LEU A 381 -3.95 2.18 32.70
N GLY A 382 -3.61 1.50 33.81
CA GLY A 382 -2.38 1.70 34.57
C GLY A 382 -1.60 0.40 34.75
N GLY A 383 -0.40 0.54 35.29
CA GLY A 383 0.53 -0.57 35.56
C GLY A 383 1.57 -0.74 34.45
N GLY A 384 2.73 -1.27 34.80
CA GLY A 384 3.85 -1.38 33.88
C GLY A 384 4.30 -0.04 33.30
N GLY A 385 4.41 0.03 31.97
CA GLY A 385 4.74 1.25 31.21
C GLY A 385 3.53 2.09 30.81
N LEU A 386 2.36 1.85 31.39
CA LEU A 386 1.12 2.55 31.06
C LEU A 386 0.96 3.83 31.88
N GLN A 387 0.51 4.88 31.25
CA GLN A 387 0.14 6.17 31.83
C GLN A 387 -1.09 6.74 31.12
N PRO A 388 -1.85 7.66 31.72
CA PRO A 388 -2.94 8.35 31.03
C PRO A 388 -2.43 9.08 29.78
N LEU A 389 -3.31 9.28 28.83
CA LEU A 389 -3.09 10.21 27.73
C LEU A 389 -3.58 11.60 28.13
N VAL A 390 -3.09 12.63 27.44
CA VAL A 390 -3.62 13.98 27.61
C VAL A 390 -5.10 14.03 27.26
N ALA A 391 -5.87 14.83 28.00
CA ALA A 391 -7.32 14.80 27.94
C ALA A 391 -7.92 15.28 26.59
N GLY A 392 -7.22 16.18 25.90
CA GLY A 392 -7.69 16.79 24.67
C GLY A 392 -7.08 16.20 23.39
N VAL A 393 -7.92 15.83 22.41
CA VAL A 393 -7.42 15.32 21.11
C VAL A 393 -6.59 16.38 20.37
N ALA A 394 -6.98 17.66 20.44
CA ALA A 394 -6.22 18.75 19.82
C ALA A 394 -4.80 18.84 20.40
N GLN A 395 -4.67 18.73 21.71
CA GLN A 395 -3.40 18.73 22.40
C GLN A 395 -2.58 17.48 22.08
N LEU A 396 -3.22 16.27 21.98
CA LEU A 396 -2.54 15.04 21.53
C LEU A 396 -1.85 15.24 20.17
N TRP A 397 -2.54 15.84 19.20
CA TRP A 397 -1.96 16.10 17.88
C TRP A 397 -0.91 17.23 17.90
N ALA A 398 -1.10 18.26 18.71
CA ALA A 398 -0.10 19.32 18.88
C ALA A 398 1.21 18.77 19.44
N GLU A 399 1.12 17.91 20.46
CA GLU A 399 2.28 17.26 21.07
C GLU A 399 2.91 16.16 20.18
N ALA A 400 2.13 15.60 19.25
CA ALA A 400 2.61 14.56 18.32
C ALA A 400 3.32 15.14 17.09
N ALA A 401 3.09 16.41 16.72
CA ALA A 401 3.62 17.02 15.49
C ALA A 401 5.16 16.98 15.45
N TYR A 402 5.84 18.07 15.71
CA TYR A 402 7.30 18.01 15.95
C TYR A 402 7.58 17.60 17.40
N GLY A 403 6.70 18.01 18.31
CA GLY A 403 6.69 17.69 19.73
C GLY A 403 7.83 18.33 20.51
N LEU A 404 7.59 19.54 20.97
CA LEU A 404 8.43 20.15 21.98
C LEU A 404 8.12 19.53 23.35
N ARG A 405 9.14 19.04 24.05
CA ARG A 405 9.00 18.39 25.36
C ARG A 405 9.62 19.23 26.44
N ALA A 406 8.91 19.37 27.55
CA ALA A 406 9.42 20.00 28.73
C ALA A 406 10.51 19.12 29.38
N SER A 407 11.63 19.74 29.79
CA SER A 407 12.71 19.10 30.54
C SER A 407 13.18 20.08 31.59
N GLY A 408 12.73 19.93 32.84
CA GLY A 408 12.91 20.96 33.85
C GLY A 408 12.25 22.26 33.41
N PHE A 409 12.98 23.34 33.35
CA PHE A 409 12.54 24.66 32.88
C PHE A 409 12.75 24.87 31.38
N ASP A 410 13.53 24.00 30.73
CA ASP A 410 13.78 24.04 29.30
C ASP A 410 12.74 23.30 28.46
N THR A 411 12.80 23.54 27.16
CA THR A 411 12.04 22.85 26.18
C THR A 411 12.96 22.12 25.19
N ILE A 412 12.82 20.81 25.08
CA ILE A 412 13.56 19.95 24.16
C ILE A 412 12.64 19.35 23.11
N GLY A 413 13.08 19.36 21.88
CA GLY A 413 12.44 18.67 20.75
C GLY A 413 13.46 17.81 20.02
N PRO A 414 13.03 16.89 19.16
CA PRO A 414 11.67 16.45 18.82
C PRO A 414 11.13 15.33 19.73
N ALA A 415 9.80 15.15 19.70
CA ALA A 415 9.16 13.98 20.29
C ALA A 415 9.41 12.71 19.48
N ASP A 416 9.17 11.57 20.12
CA ASP A 416 9.16 10.28 19.43
C ASP A 416 8.01 10.20 18.43
N PRO A 417 8.21 9.56 17.25
CA PRO A 417 7.13 9.25 16.32
C PRO A 417 5.99 8.41 16.94
N PHE A 418 6.24 7.75 18.08
CA PHE A 418 5.25 7.01 18.86
C PHE A 418 4.11 7.89 19.35
N ALA A 419 4.38 9.17 19.66
CA ALA A 419 3.34 10.13 20.04
C ALA A 419 2.28 10.31 18.94
N ALA A 420 2.66 10.24 17.64
CA ALA A 420 1.71 10.27 16.55
C ALA A 420 0.82 9.00 16.49
N VAL A 421 1.38 7.83 16.81
CA VAL A 421 0.60 6.59 16.91
C VAL A 421 -0.40 6.67 18.06
N LEU A 422 0.02 7.20 19.21
CA LEU A 422 -0.87 7.44 20.36
C LEU A 422 -1.96 8.46 20.02
N ALA A 423 -1.64 9.51 19.25
CA ALA A 423 -2.63 10.49 18.80
C ALA A 423 -3.69 9.84 17.90
N VAL A 424 -3.30 8.95 16.99
CA VAL A 424 -4.25 8.17 16.19
C VAL A 424 -5.13 7.29 17.08
N VAL A 425 -4.54 6.58 18.05
CA VAL A 425 -5.29 5.73 18.98
C VAL A 425 -6.25 6.55 19.83
N GLY A 426 -5.79 7.67 20.43
CA GLY A 426 -6.62 8.54 21.25
C GLY A 426 -7.78 9.19 20.50
N THR A 427 -7.61 9.45 19.19
CA THR A 427 -8.67 9.99 18.34
C THR A 427 -9.83 9.00 18.12
N LEU A 428 -9.62 7.69 18.35
CA LEU A 428 -10.69 6.69 18.27
C LEU A 428 -11.75 6.88 19.38
N TRP A 429 -11.39 7.54 20.49
CA TRP A 429 -12.31 7.89 21.56
C TRP A 429 -12.11 9.35 22.00
N PRO A 430 -12.64 10.34 21.22
CA PRO A 430 -12.27 11.74 21.36
C PRO A 430 -12.74 12.41 22.66
N PHE A 431 -13.71 11.84 23.36
CA PHE A 431 -14.23 12.36 24.63
C PHE A 431 -13.30 12.06 25.82
N ASP A 432 -12.55 10.98 25.75
CA ASP A 432 -11.57 10.56 26.75
C ASP A 432 -10.49 9.70 26.07
N PRO A 433 -9.40 10.31 25.60
CA PRO A 433 -8.35 9.60 24.88
C PRO A 433 -7.71 8.46 25.70
N SER A 434 -7.65 8.55 27.02
CA SER A 434 -7.11 7.49 27.88
C SER A 434 -7.94 6.21 27.80
N ARG A 435 -9.24 6.32 27.64
CA ARG A 435 -10.14 5.19 27.47
C ARG A 435 -9.93 4.44 26.15
N ALA A 436 -9.39 5.14 25.13
CA ALA A 436 -9.02 4.47 23.88
C ALA A 436 -8.00 3.36 24.11
N LEU A 437 -7.04 3.53 25.03
CA LEU A 437 -6.09 2.48 25.38
C LEU A 437 -6.77 1.28 26.04
N VAL A 438 -7.74 1.50 26.92
CA VAL A 438 -8.54 0.43 27.55
C VAL A 438 -9.27 -0.37 26.48
N ILE A 439 -9.90 0.33 25.51
CA ILE A 439 -10.61 -0.33 24.39
C ILE A 439 -9.62 -1.12 23.52
N VAL A 440 -8.44 -0.59 23.24
CA VAL A 440 -7.41 -1.31 22.49
C VAL A 440 -6.97 -2.57 23.23
N TRP A 441 -6.80 -2.52 24.55
CA TRP A 441 -6.44 -3.69 25.36
C TRP A 441 -7.54 -4.76 25.34
N LEU A 442 -8.78 -4.35 25.52
CA LEU A 442 -9.93 -5.28 25.45
C LEU A 442 -10.08 -5.87 24.04
N ALA A 443 -9.78 -5.09 23.00
CA ALA A 443 -9.83 -5.54 21.61
C ALA A 443 -8.52 -6.21 21.13
N ALA A 444 -7.48 -6.30 21.97
CA ALA A 444 -6.14 -6.71 21.57
C ALA A 444 -6.10 -8.15 21.00
N LEU A 445 -6.71 -9.11 21.67
CA LEU A 445 -6.79 -10.49 21.18
C LEU A 445 -7.57 -10.62 19.86
N PRO A 446 -8.79 -10.06 19.72
CA PRO A 446 -9.52 -10.12 18.46
C PRO A 446 -8.81 -9.36 17.32
N LEU A 447 -8.15 -8.24 17.59
CA LEU A 447 -7.36 -7.51 16.57
C LEU A 447 -6.14 -8.31 16.14
N ALA A 448 -5.43 -8.94 17.06
CA ALA A 448 -4.33 -9.85 16.75
C ALA A 448 -4.80 -11.04 15.92
N ALA A 449 -5.90 -11.68 16.31
CA ALA A 449 -6.49 -12.81 15.58
C ALA A 449 -6.88 -12.41 14.14
N LEU A 450 -7.49 -11.26 13.98
CA LEU A 450 -7.87 -10.70 12.67
C LEU A 450 -6.62 -10.45 11.81
N GLY A 451 -5.63 -9.74 12.34
CA GLY A 451 -4.38 -9.45 11.63
C GLY A 451 -3.64 -10.73 11.22
N GLY A 452 -3.50 -11.68 12.13
CA GLY A 452 -2.87 -12.98 11.87
C GLY A 452 -3.62 -13.78 10.81
N TRP A 453 -4.95 -13.79 10.82
CA TRP A 453 -5.77 -14.45 9.79
C TRP A 453 -5.54 -13.83 8.41
N PHE A 454 -5.53 -12.49 8.30
CA PHE A 454 -5.24 -11.81 7.03
C PHE A 454 -3.80 -12.06 6.57
N ALA A 455 -2.81 -12.02 7.45
CA ALA A 455 -1.43 -12.36 7.12
C ALA A 455 -1.31 -13.80 6.59
N ALA A 456 -1.98 -14.77 7.22
CA ALA A 456 -2.03 -16.16 6.79
C ALA A 456 -2.61 -16.32 5.37
N THR A 457 -3.48 -15.42 4.89
CA THR A 457 -4.00 -15.46 3.49
C THR A 457 -2.90 -15.24 2.44
N ARG A 458 -1.75 -14.68 2.83
CA ARG A 458 -0.57 -14.53 1.94
C ARG A 458 0.26 -15.80 1.87
N VAL A 459 0.08 -16.68 2.83
CA VAL A 459 0.87 -17.92 2.95
C VAL A 459 0.09 -19.12 2.43
N THR A 460 -1.22 -19.22 2.72
CA THR A 460 -2.03 -20.40 2.39
C THR A 460 -3.43 -20.04 1.91
N ASP A 461 -4.00 -20.89 1.03
CA ASP A 461 -5.40 -20.80 0.60
C ASP A 461 -6.35 -21.66 1.46
N ARG A 462 -5.81 -22.53 2.34
CA ARG A 462 -6.62 -23.42 3.19
C ARG A 462 -7.20 -22.68 4.39
N SER A 463 -8.53 -22.70 4.52
CA SER A 463 -9.26 -21.99 5.60
C SER A 463 -8.83 -22.42 7.01
N VAL A 464 -8.63 -23.72 7.22
CA VAL A 464 -8.21 -24.27 8.52
C VAL A 464 -6.82 -23.74 8.92
N LEU A 465 -5.89 -23.66 7.97
CA LEU A 465 -4.56 -23.13 8.26
C LEU A 465 -4.57 -21.61 8.49
N ARG A 466 -5.48 -20.87 7.83
CA ARG A 466 -5.69 -19.45 8.14
C ARG A 466 -6.22 -19.23 9.55
N PHE A 467 -7.18 -20.07 9.95
CA PHE A 467 -7.70 -20.06 11.33
C PHE A 467 -6.57 -20.34 12.34
N ALA A 468 -5.79 -21.41 12.11
CA ALA A 468 -4.65 -21.76 12.95
C ALA A 468 -3.62 -20.62 13.03
N GLY A 469 -3.27 -20.01 11.90
CA GLY A 469 -2.34 -18.88 11.85
C GLY A 469 -2.78 -17.68 12.65
N GLY A 470 -4.05 -17.31 12.56
CA GLY A 470 -4.63 -16.23 13.36
C GLY A 470 -4.66 -16.54 14.85
N ALA A 471 -5.00 -17.78 15.24
CA ALA A 471 -4.99 -18.21 16.62
C ALA A 471 -3.58 -18.26 17.22
N LEU A 472 -2.61 -18.86 16.52
CA LEU A 472 -1.20 -18.90 16.93
C LEU A 472 -0.61 -17.51 17.09
N TRP A 473 -1.01 -16.56 16.25
CA TRP A 473 -0.59 -15.17 16.36
C TRP A 473 -1.18 -14.46 17.58
N ALA A 474 -2.48 -14.60 17.80
CA ALA A 474 -3.16 -13.98 18.94
C ALA A 474 -2.72 -14.53 20.31
N LEU A 475 -2.29 -15.79 20.34
CA LEU A 475 -1.80 -16.46 21.54
C LEU A 475 -0.27 -16.48 21.64
N ALA A 476 0.43 -15.65 20.87
CA ALA A 476 1.89 -15.54 20.93
C ALA A 476 2.36 -15.24 22.36
N PRO A 477 3.35 -15.96 22.91
CA PRO A 477 3.82 -15.75 24.29
C PRO A 477 4.37 -14.33 24.49
N THR A 478 5.01 -13.76 23.46
CA THR A 478 5.52 -12.40 23.48
C THR A 478 4.41 -11.35 23.58
N PHE A 479 3.31 -11.57 22.88
CA PHE A 479 2.16 -10.68 22.89
C PHE A 479 1.43 -10.73 24.24
N LEU A 480 1.19 -11.93 24.76
CA LEU A 480 0.54 -12.11 26.05
C LEU A 480 1.38 -11.52 27.19
N ALA A 481 2.72 -11.70 27.16
CA ALA A 481 3.61 -11.06 28.12
C ALA A 481 3.53 -9.52 28.05
N ALA A 482 3.57 -8.93 26.85
CA ALA A 482 3.46 -7.49 26.69
C ALA A 482 2.10 -6.96 27.16
N LEU A 483 1.02 -7.72 26.91
CA LEU A 483 -0.34 -7.36 27.27
C LEU A 483 -0.53 -7.36 28.79
N THR A 484 -0.10 -8.43 29.47
CA THR A 484 -0.25 -8.59 30.94
C THR A 484 0.71 -7.72 31.75
N GLN A 485 1.84 -7.31 31.16
CA GLN A 485 2.81 -6.42 31.80
C GLN A 485 2.55 -4.94 31.50
N GLY A 486 1.55 -4.59 30.67
CA GLY A 486 1.26 -3.19 30.35
C GLY A 486 2.36 -2.51 29.53
N ARG A 487 2.82 -3.11 28.43
CA ARG A 487 3.82 -2.54 27.50
C ARG A 487 3.16 -2.00 26.22
N PRO A 488 2.71 -0.73 26.19
CA PRO A 488 1.87 -0.20 25.12
C PRO A 488 2.55 -0.20 23.74
N SER A 489 3.80 0.16 23.66
CA SER A 489 4.57 0.19 22.42
C SER A 489 4.71 -1.22 21.81
N ALA A 490 5.00 -2.24 22.62
CA ALA A 490 5.14 -3.62 22.18
C ALA A 490 3.78 -4.23 21.73
N VAL A 491 2.70 -3.96 22.47
CA VAL A 491 1.34 -4.42 22.10
C VAL A 491 0.94 -3.84 20.74
N LEU A 492 1.11 -2.54 20.54
CA LEU A 492 0.76 -1.90 19.27
C LEU A 492 1.66 -2.40 18.11
N ALA A 493 2.96 -2.58 18.34
CA ALA A 493 3.85 -3.16 17.34
C ALA A 493 3.39 -4.57 16.92
N HIS A 494 3.02 -5.44 17.89
CA HIS A 494 2.52 -6.77 17.60
C HIS A 494 1.22 -6.74 16.77
N LEU A 495 0.30 -5.85 17.09
CA LEU A 495 -0.95 -5.68 16.33
C LEU A 495 -0.73 -5.20 14.89
N LEU A 496 0.30 -4.38 14.65
CA LEU A 496 0.59 -3.79 13.33
C LEU A 496 1.43 -4.71 12.43
N LEU A 497 2.30 -5.56 12.99
CA LEU A 497 3.21 -6.44 12.22
C LEU A 497 2.51 -7.34 11.18
N PRO A 498 1.38 -8.02 11.46
CA PRO A 498 0.73 -8.87 10.47
C PRO A 498 0.15 -8.07 9.30
N TRP A 499 -0.29 -6.84 9.53
CA TRP A 499 -0.76 -5.95 8.48
C TRP A 499 0.39 -5.42 7.63
N LEU A 500 1.54 -5.12 8.24
CA LEU A 500 2.76 -4.79 7.51
C LEU A 500 3.20 -5.95 6.62
N PHE A 501 3.18 -7.17 7.12
CA PHE A 501 3.46 -8.37 6.32
C PHE A 501 2.43 -8.55 5.19
N TYR A 502 1.14 -8.40 5.48
CA TYR A 502 0.05 -8.52 4.51
C TYR A 502 0.19 -7.54 3.34
N ALA A 503 0.47 -6.27 3.62
CA ALA A 503 0.63 -5.23 2.61
C ALA A 503 2.02 -5.29 1.94
N GLY A 504 3.08 -5.47 2.72
CA GLY A 504 4.48 -5.48 2.28
C GLY A 504 4.79 -6.61 1.29
N SER A 505 4.24 -7.80 1.52
CA SER A 505 4.45 -8.98 0.65
C SER A 505 4.01 -8.77 -0.81
N VAL A 506 3.11 -7.83 -1.08
CA VAL A 506 2.61 -7.50 -2.42
C VAL A 506 2.91 -6.05 -2.85
N ALA A 507 3.64 -5.29 -2.04
CA ALA A 507 3.93 -3.88 -2.28
C ALA A 507 4.65 -3.63 -3.61
N GLN A 508 5.57 -4.52 -4.02
CA GLN A 508 6.24 -4.46 -5.32
C GLN A 508 5.27 -4.45 -6.52
N ARG A 509 4.05 -4.97 -6.36
CA ARG A 509 3.06 -5.11 -7.43
C ARG A 509 2.06 -3.95 -7.47
N SER A 510 1.76 -3.31 -6.34
CA SER A 510 0.70 -2.32 -6.20
C SER A 510 1.13 -1.09 -5.40
N TRP A 511 0.86 0.11 -5.92
CA TRP A 511 1.03 1.35 -5.17
C TRP A 511 0.11 1.44 -3.95
N VAL A 512 -1.07 0.83 -4.01
CA VAL A 512 -1.99 0.76 -2.85
C VAL A 512 -1.35 -0.01 -1.71
N ALA A 513 -0.81 -1.19 -2.02
CA ALA A 513 -0.11 -2.00 -1.03
C ALA A 513 1.17 -1.31 -0.52
N SER A 514 1.91 -0.63 -1.40
CA SER A 514 3.09 0.14 -1.03
C SER A 514 2.75 1.33 -0.11
N GLY A 515 1.69 2.09 -0.42
CA GLY A 515 1.22 3.18 0.44
C GLY A 515 0.73 2.69 1.80
N ALA A 516 -0.05 1.60 1.84
CA ALA A 516 -0.46 1.00 3.11
C ALA A 516 0.75 0.44 3.90
N ALA A 517 1.67 -0.26 3.22
CA ALA A 517 2.87 -0.79 3.85
C ALA A 517 3.78 0.32 4.40
N SER A 518 3.86 1.48 3.73
CA SER A 518 4.70 2.60 4.19
C SER A 518 4.18 3.23 5.48
N LEU A 519 2.86 3.38 5.63
CA LEU A 519 2.25 3.87 6.87
C LEU A 519 2.41 2.85 8.01
N LEU A 520 2.20 1.57 7.71
CA LEU A 520 2.39 0.49 8.69
C LEU A 520 3.85 0.33 9.10
N PHE A 521 4.79 0.45 8.16
CA PHE A 521 6.22 0.44 8.45
C PHE A 521 6.59 1.60 9.37
N ALA A 522 6.14 2.82 9.07
CA ALA A 522 6.34 3.99 9.92
C ALA A 522 5.77 3.79 11.33
N ALA A 523 4.55 3.25 11.43
CA ALA A 523 3.90 2.99 12.72
C ALA A 523 4.60 1.88 13.52
N VAL A 524 5.07 0.80 12.88
CA VAL A 524 5.81 -0.29 13.54
C VAL A 524 7.13 0.21 14.09
N ILE A 525 7.94 0.94 13.30
CA ILE A 525 9.22 1.49 13.80
C ILE A 525 9.01 2.60 14.82
N ALA A 526 7.89 3.34 14.77
CA ALA A 526 7.52 4.31 15.79
C ALA A 526 7.20 3.62 17.13
N CYS A 527 6.54 2.46 17.12
CA CYS A 527 6.25 1.67 18.31
C CYS A 527 7.46 0.85 18.81
N ALA A 528 8.30 0.36 17.89
CA ALA A 528 9.41 -0.52 18.20
C ALA A 528 10.65 -0.12 17.36
N PRO A 529 11.38 0.93 17.76
CA PRO A 529 12.58 1.37 17.04
C PRO A 529 13.66 0.29 16.96
N SER A 530 13.73 -0.59 17.96
CA SER A 530 14.62 -1.76 17.97
C SER A 530 14.42 -2.71 16.78
N LEU A 531 13.23 -2.73 16.16
CA LEU A 531 12.93 -3.49 14.92
C LEU A 531 13.43 -2.81 13.65
N ALA A 532 13.76 -1.52 13.68
CA ALA A 532 14.12 -0.76 12.47
C ALA A 532 15.29 -1.40 11.70
N PRO A 533 16.42 -1.83 12.31
CA PRO A 533 17.51 -2.49 11.59
C PRO A 533 17.06 -3.77 10.87
N ALA A 534 16.29 -4.63 11.54
CA ALA A 534 15.81 -5.89 10.97
C ALA A 534 14.85 -5.64 9.79
N LEU A 535 13.92 -4.69 9.94
CA LEU A 535 12.95 -4.34 8.87
C LEU A 535 13.64 -3.66 7.68
N VAL A 536 14.66 -2.83 7.91
CA VAL A 536 15.45 -2.21 6.83
C VAL A 536 16.24 -3.30 6.08
N VAL A 537 16.87 -4.25 6.78
CA VAL A 537 17.55 -5.39 6.14
C VAL A 537 16.59 -6.22 5.30
N ALA A 538 15.40 -6.51 5.82
CA ALA A 538 14.36 -7.23 5.07
C ALA A 538 13.91 -6.46 3.82
N LEU A 539 13.76 -5.13 3.93
CA LEU A 539 13.36 -4.26 2.82
C LEU A 539 14.47 -4.18 1.74
N VAL A 540 15.73 -4.02 2.16
CA VAL A 540 16.88 -4.02 1.24
C VAL A 540 16.99 -5.37 0.53
N GLY A 541 16.84 -6.47 1.25
CA GLY A 541 16.78 -7.81 0.66
C GLY A 541 15.66 -7.96 -0.38
N ALA A 542 14.48 -7.42 -0.10
CA ALA A 542 13.36 -7.41 -1.05
C ALA A 542 13.65 -6.56 -2.30
N ILE A 543 14.33 -5.42 -2.13
CA ILE A 543 14.77 -4.56 -3.24
C ILE A 543 15.79 -5.30 -4.10
N VAL A 544 16.83 -5.86 -3.49
CA VAL A 544 17.87 -6.62 -4.19
C VAL A 544 17.27 -7.79 -4.97
N LEU A 545 16.39 -8.56 -4.34
CA LEU A 545 15.69 -9.68 -5.01
C LEU A 545 14.86 -9.19 -6.20
N THR A 546 14.19 -8.05 -6.06
CA THR A 546 13.37 -7.46 -7.15
C THR A 546 14.24 -7.01 -8.32
N VAL A 547 15.44 -6.49 -8.06
CA VAL A 547 16.42 -6.10 -9.09
C VAL A 547 16.96 -7.35 -9.79
N VAL A 548 17.41 -8.34 -9.03
CA VAL A 548 17.95 -9.62 -9.57
C VAL A 548 16.93 -10.33 -10.46
N LEU A 549 15.66 -10.37 -10.04
CA LEU A 549 14.57 -10.94 -10.84
C LEU A 549 14.13 -10.04 -12.02
N ARG A 550 14.87 -8.98 -12.33
CA ARG A 550 14.61 -8.02 -13.41
C ARG A 550 13.19 -7.40 -13.40
N ARG A 551 12.61 -7.23 -12.22
CA ARG A 551 11.28 -6.62 -12.00
C ARG A 551 11.38 -5.13 -11.65
N GLY A 552 12.21 -4.36 -12.36
CA GLY A 552 12.59 -2.97 -12.05
C GLY A 552 11.44 -2.00 -11.70
N ARG A 553 10.21 -2.27 -12.16
CA ARG A 553 9.03 -1.46 -11.81
C ARG A 553 8.61 -1.55 -10.35
N GLY A 554 9.01 -2.59 -9.63
CA GLY A 554 8.70 -2.79 -8.21
C GLY A 554 9.61 -2.01 -7.27
N VAL A 555 10.81 -1.65 -7.71
CA VAL A 555 11.85 -1.03 -6.87
C VAL A 555 11.39 0.31 -6.27
N ALA A 556 10.83 1.21 -7.08
CA ALA A 556 10.34 2.50 -6.59
C ALA A 556 9.23 2.34 -5.53
N ARG A 557 8.38 1.32 -5.68
CA ARG A 557 7.32 1.02 -4.72
C ARG A 557 7.88 0.49 -3.40
N LEU A 558 8.95 -0.31 -3.45
CA LEU A 558 9.62 -0.80 -2.24
C LEU A 558 10.38 0.31 -1.54
N ILE A 559 11.09 1.18 -2.26
CA ILE A 559 11.78 2.35 -1.69
C ILE A 559 10.76 3.24 -0.97
N TRP A 560 9.57 3.45 -1.54
CA TRP A 560 8.52 4.27 -0.94
C TRP A 560 8.10 3.77 0.45
N ILE A 561 8.22 2.47 0.75
CA ILE A 561 7.88 1.92 2.08
C ILE A 561 8.65 2.61 3.20
N ALA A 562 9.93 2.93 2.96
CA ALA A 562 10.78 3.57 3.98
C ALA A 562 10.57 5.09 4.08
N VAL A 563 10.08 5.76 3.01
CA VAL A 563 10.09 7.24 2.92
C VAL A 563 9.29 7.92 4.04
N PRO A 564 8.01 7.58 4.31
CA PRO A 564 7.27 8.24 5.38
C PRO A 564 7.90 7.98 6.76
N GLY A 565 8.34 6.74 7.03
CA GLY A 565 9.00 6.40 8.29
C GLY A 565 10.30 7.16 8.50
N ALA A 566 11.12 7.28 7.45
CA ALA A 566 12.36 8.05 7.50
C ALA A 566 12.10 9.55 7.76
N LEU A 567 11.10 10.15 7.10
CA LEU A 567 10.76 11.56 7.31
C LEU A 567 10.19 11.82 8.71
N LEU A 568 9.40 10.89 9.25
CA LEU A 568 8.87 11.03 10.62
C LEU A 568 9.98 10.88 11.67
N ALA A 569 10.91 9.96 11.48
CA ALA A 569 12.02 9.72 12.42
C ALA A 569 13.20 10.70 12.25
N ALA A 570 13.32 11.36 11.08
CA ALA A 570 14.49 12.18 10.75
C ALA A 570 14.87 13.23 11.81
N PRO A 571 13.93 13.99 12.41
CA PRO A 571 14.29 14.98 13.42
C PRO A 571 14.91 14.34 14.68
N LEU A 572 14.33 13.23 15.14
CA LEU A 572 14.86 12.48 16.30
C LEU A 572 16.22 11.86 15.98
N VAL A 573 16.36 11.23 14.81
CA VAL A 573 17.63 10.65 14.34
C VAL A 573 18.72 11.72 14.28
N TRP A 574 18.42 12.88 13.68
CA TRP A 574 19.34 13.98 13.58
C TRP A 574 19.80 14.49 14.97
N ARG A 575 18.87 14.63 15.92
CA ARG A 575 19.18 15.09 17.27
C ARG A 575 20.05 14.10 18.00
N GLN A 576 19.69 12.82 18.04
CA GLN A 576 20.44 11.76 18.72
C GLN A 576 21.85 11.57 18.14
N LEU A 577 22.01 11.67 16.82
CA LEU A 577 23.33 11.60 16.19
C LEU A 577 24.20 12.81 16.55
N ARG A 578 23.61 14.01 16.63
CA ARG A 578 24.36 15.22 17.04
C ARG A 578 24.80 15.19 18.50
N THR A 579 24.03 14.55 19.36
CA THR A 579 24.39 14.38 20.77
C THR A 579 25.33 13.20 21.03
N GLY A 580 25.72 12.48 19.97
CA GLY A 580 26.60 11.30 20.05
C GLY A 580 25.94 10.05 20.61
N ASN A 581 24.62 10.05 20.80
CA ASN A 581 23.87 8.95 21.40
C ASN A 581 23.12 8.13 20.34
N ALA A 582 23.84 7.53 19.38
CA ALA A 582 23.25 6.72 18.31
C ALA A 582 22.48 5.50 18.84
N TRP A 583 22.92 4.89 19.95
CA TRP A 583 22.22 3.74 20.54
C TRP A 583 20.87 4.11 21.16
N GLY A 584 20.72 5.36 21.60
CA GLY A 584 19.43 5.88 22.09
C GLY A 584 18.29 5.83 21.04
N LEU A 585 18.65 5.73 19.74
CA LEU A 585 17.65 5.53 18.66
C LEU A 585 16.93 4.18 18.72
N LEU A 586 17.48 3.19 19.43
CA LEU A 586 16.87 1.88 19.60
C LEU A 586 16.00 1.79 20.85
N ALA A 587 15.98 2.82 21.69
CA ALA A 587 15.22 2.81 22.94
C ALA A 587 13.73 2.61 22.71
N ASP A 588 13.10 1.84 23.60
CA ASP A 588 11.66 1.65 23.58
C ASP A 588 10.95 2.97 23.92
N PRO A 589 9.97 3.41 23.12
CA PRO A 589 9.28 4.67 23.36
C PRO A 589 8.24 4.55 24.49
N GLY A 590 7.95 5.66 25.12
CA GLY A 590 7.00 5.75 26.23
C GLY A 590 7.71 5.79 27.58
N LEU A 591 7.01 5.38 28.63
CA LEU A 591 7.56 5.35 29.98
C LEU A 591 8.63 4.26 30.10
N VAL A 592 9.82 4.65 30.52
CA VAL A 592 10.89 3.69 30.85
C VAL A 592 10.48 2.92 32.09
N TRP A 593 10.39 1.62 31.96
CA TRP A 593 9.96 0.73 33.03
C TRP A 593 10.82 -0.53 33.08
N ALA A 594 11.50 -0.73 34.23
CA ALA A 594 12.33 -1.90 34.51
C ALA A 594 11.47 -3.11 34.91
N GLY A 595 10.60 -3.57 34.01
CA GLY A 595 9.74 -4.70 34.24
C GLY A 595 10.44 -6.05 34.06
N PRO A 596 9.77 -7.15 34.41
CA PRO A 596 10.31 -8.49 34.26
C PRO A 596 10.69 -8.79 32.83
N GLN A 597 11.98 -9.03 32.57
CA GLN A 597 12.49 -9.49 31.28
C GLN A 597 13.69 -10.41 31.50
N VAL A 598 13.97 -11.26 30.52
CA VAL A 598 15.13 -12.18 30.59
C VAL A 598 16.44 -11.40 30.57
N ALA A 599 17.45 -11.92 31.29
CA ALA A 599 18.77 -11.37 31.34
C ALA A 599 19.62 -11.80 30.13
N ALA A 600 20.77 -11.15 29.91
CA ALA A 600 21.70 -11.47 28.84
C ALA A 600 22.60 -12.71 29.14
N ASP A 601 22.22 -13.54 30.12
CA ASP A 601 22.90 -14.75 30.51
C ASP A 601 22.56 -15.98 29.63
N ALA A 602 23.14 -17.12 29.92
CA ALA A 602 22.89 -18.35 29.15
C ALA A 602 21.44 -18.84 29.28
N ALA A 603 20.84 -18.72 30.46
CA ALA A 603 19.47 -19.12 30.71
C ALA A 603 18.47 -18.21 29.96
N GLY A 604 18.67 -16.88 30.05
CA GLY A 604 17.88 -15.92 29.30
C GLY A 604 17.96 -16.09 27.79
N ARG A 605 19.15 -16.36 27.26
CA ARG A 605 19.34 -16.66 25.83
C ARG A 605 18.59 -17.94 25.41
N ALA A 606 18.57 -18.97 26.26
CA ALA A 606 17.82 -20.19 25.97
C ALA A 606 16.30 -19.93 25.94
N LEU A 607 15.80 -19.08 26.83
CA LEU A 607 14.40 -18.65 26.83
C LEU A 607 14.04 -17.83 25.60
N LEU A 608 14.92 -16.89 25.18
CA LEU A 608 14.74 -16.13 23.95
C LEU A 608 14.70 -17.02 22.71
N ALA A 609 15.57 -18.04 22.63
CA ALA A 609 15.55 -19.02 21.54
C ALA A 609 14.23 -19.81 21.49
N ALA A 610 13.60 -20.02 22.64
CA ALA A 610 12.26 -20.62 22.75
C ALA A 610 11.08 -19.64 22.52
N GLY A 611 11.37 -18.36 22.28
CA GLY A 611 10.36 -17.32 22.04
C GLY A 611 9.72 -16.75 23.31
N ILE A 612 10.36 -16.89 24.47
CA ILE A 612 9.87 -16.47 25.78
C ILE A 612 10.63 -15.22 26.26
N PRO A 613 9.98 -14.07 26.47
CA PRO A 613 10.61 -12.82 26.81
C PRO A 613 10.82 -12.60 28.32
N THR A 614 10.25 -13.44 29.17
CA THR A 614 10.20 -13.22 30.63
C THR A 614 10.72 -14.43 31.41
N PRO A 615 11.41 -14.21 32.57
CA PRO A 615 11.99 -15.28 33.37
C PRO A 615 10.92 -16.16 34.07
N ASP A 616 9.72 -15.61 34.28
CA ASP A 616 8.57 -16.31 34.86
C ASP A 616 7.83 -17.22 33.85
N LEU A 617 8.39 -17.41 32.66
CA LEU A 617 7.83 -18.24 31.59
C LEU A 617 6.40 -17.81 31.22
N VAL A 618 6.17 -16.50 31.09
CA VAL A 618 4.85 -15.92 30.76
C VAL A 618 3.79 -16.27 31.84
N GLY A 619 4.20 -16.24 33.11
CA GLY A 619 3.35 -16.48 34.27
C GLY A 619 3.29 -17.93 34.75
N TRP A 620 3.95 -18.88 34.08
CA TRP A 620 3.92 -20.31 34.52
C TRP A 620 4.57 -20.54 35.88
N ALA A 621 5.66 -19.81 36.19
CA ALA A 621 6.33 -19.93 37.47
C ALA A 621 5.40 -19.56 38.65
N GLY A 622 4.57 -18.54 38.47
CA GLY A 622 3.52 -18.17 39.46
C GLY A 622 2.25 -19.00 39.37
N PHE A 623 1.98 -19.64 38.20
CA PHE A 623 0.80 -20.50 38.03
C PHE A 623 0.93 -21.83 38.74
N LEU A 624 2.14 -22.43 38.74
CA LEU A 624 2.46 -23.71 39.36
C LEU A 624 3.65 -23.54 40.34
N PRO A 625 3.45 -22.88 41.50
CA PRO A 625 4.54 -22.66 42.46
C PRO A 625 5.07 -24.01 42.97
N GLY A 626 6.40 -24.19 42.99
CA GLY A 626 7.07 -25.39 43.46
C GLY A 626 7.13 -26.55 42.45
N VAL A 627 6.55 -26.40 41.25
CA VAL A 627 6.65 -27.43 40.20
C VAL A 627 7.74 -27.04 39.20
N PRO A 628 8.63 -27.97 38.81
CA PRO A 628 9.63 -27.68 37.78
C PRO A 628 8.98 -27.30 36.44
N THR A 629 9.34 -26.14 35.85
CA THR A 629 8.74 -25.56 34.64
C THR A 629 9.60 -25.66 33.40
N TRP A 630 10.69 -26.46 33.44
CA TRP A 630 11.63 -26.63 32.32
C TRP A 630 10.99 -27.10 31.00
N TRP A 631 9.82 -27.78 31.08
CA TRP A 631 9.07 -28.31 29.95
C TRP A 631 8.25 -27.22 29.21
N VAL A 632 7.97 -26.08 29.82
CA VAL A 632 7.13 -25.00 29.27
C VAL A 632 7.68 -24.49 27.93
N PRO A 633 8.98 -24.24 27.74
CA PRO A 633 9.53 -23.82 26.45
C PRO A 633 9.32 -24.85 25.33
N LEU A 634 9.21 -26.13 25.66
CA LEU A 634 8.97 -27.20 24.68
C LEU A 634 7.57 -27.11 24.04
N LEU A 635 6.62 -26.42 24.64
CA LEU A 635 5.29 -26.20 24.08
C LEU A 635 5.32 -25.37 22.78
N ALA A 636 6.31 -24.50 22.60
CA ALA A 636 6.51 -23.75 21.36
C ALA A 636 7.34 -24.51 20.30
N ALA A 637 8.02 -25.58 20.69
CA ALA A 637 8.93 -26.32 19.80
C ALA A 637 8.25 -26.87 18.51
N PRO A 638 7.00 -27.35 18.53
CA PRO A 638 6.34 -27.82 17.31
C PRO A 638 6.21 -26.73 16.23
N VAL A 639 5.94 -25.47 16.62
CA VAL A 639 5.90 -24.34 15.69
C VAL A 639 7.29 -24.07 15.12
N ALA A 640 8.31 -24.03 15.97
CA ALA A 640 9.69 -23.81 15.54
C ALA A 640 10.19 -24.93 14.62
N LEU A 641 9.90 -26.19 14.93
CA LEU A 641 10.26 -27.34 14.10
C LEU A 641 9.63 -27.26 12.71
N LEU A 642 8.33 -26.97 12.64
CA LEU A 642 7.62 -26.78 11.36
C LEU A 642 8.21 -25.62 10.55
N ALA A 643 8.58 -24.52 11.20
CA ALA A 643 9.23 -23.39 10.53
C ALA A 643 10.59 -23.75 9.92
N VAL A 644 11.40 -24.53 10.64
CA VAL A 644 12.70 -25.01 10.17
C VAL A 644 12.56 -26.02 9.02
N ILE A 645 11.49 -26.83 8.99
CA ILE A 645 11.18 -27.77 7.91
C ILE A 645 10.67 -27.07 6.65
N ALA A 646 10.07 -25.87 6.76
CA ALA A 646 9.46 -25.15 5.63
C ALA A 646 10.37 -25.01 4.39
N PRO A 647 11.68 -24.65 4.49
CA PRO A 647 12.60 -24.59 3.35
C PRO A 647 12.82 -25.95 2.64
N LEU A 648 12.58 -27.06 3.32
CA LEU A 648 12.77 -28.41 2.77
C LEU A 648 11.54 -28.90 1.99
N THR A 649 10.48 -28.09 1.95
CA THR A 649 9.23 -28.42 1.26
C THR A 649 9.22 -27.90 -0.19
N GLN A 650 8.19 -28.25 -0.96
CA GLN A 650 7.98 -27.71 -2.31
C GLN A 650 7.84 -26.16 -2.32
N ARG A 651 7.55 -25.55 -1.19
CA ARG A 651 7.45 -24.09 -1.02
C ARG A 651 8.71 -23.45 -0.41
N TRP A 652 9.88 -24.04 -0.72
CA TRP A 652 11.18 -23.67 -0.15
C TRP A 652 11.47 -22.15 -0.18
N ALA A 653 11.09 -21.43 -1.25
CA ALA A 653 11.34 -19.99 -1.38
C ALA A 653 10.55 -19.18 -0.34
N ALA A 654 9.28 -19.53 -0.09
CA ALA A 654 8.49 -18.94 0.98
C ALA A 654 9.07 -19.34 2.36
N GLY A 655 9.45 -20.61 2.51
CA GLY A 655 10.09 -21.15 3.71
C GLY A 655 11.38 -20.41 4.07
N ILE A 656 12.29 -20.20 3.12
CA ILE A 656 13.53 -19.43 3.33
C ILE A 656 13.20 -17.98 3.72
N THR A 657 12.29 -17.31 3.02
CA THR A 657 11.94 -15.92 3.31
C THR A 657 11.41 -15.79 4.74
N LEU A 658 10.53 -16.68 5.17
CA LEU A 658 9.94 -16.67 6.51
C LEU A 658 10.96 -17.06 7.58
N LEU A 659 11.87 -17.96 7.28
CA LEU A 659 12.98 -18.31 8.18
C LEU A 659 13.96 -17.14 8.36
N VAL A 660 14.24 -16.37 7.30
CA VAL A 660 15.03 -15.13 7.39
C VAL A 660 14.34 -14.10 8.29
N ILE A 661 13.02 -13.92 8.17
CA ILE A 661 12.25 -13.05 9.07
C ILE A 661 12.36 -13.54 10.52
N THR A 662 12.26 -14.85 10.75
CA THR A 662 12.45 -15.46 12.08
C THR A 662 13.84 -15.14 12.61
N ALA A 663 14.88 -15.36 11.82
CA ALA A 663 16.27 -15.11 12.21
C ALA A 663 16.55 -13.62 12.52
N LEU A 664 16.00 -12.70 11.71
CA LEU A 664 16.11 -11.26 11.96
C LEU A 664 15.41 -10.86 13.26
N GLY A 665 14.25 -11.43 13.55
CA GLY A 665 13.54 -11.19 14.80
C GLY A 665 14.30 -11.74 16.01
N LEU A 666 14.86 -12.95 15.94
CA LEU A 666 15.70 -13.52 16.98
C LEU A 666 16.97 -12.68 17.18
N ALA A 667 17.66 -12.29 16.10
CA ALA A 667 18.84 -11.43 16.19
C ALA A 667 18.54 -10.12 16.91
N THR A 668 17.38 -9.50 16.63
CA THR A 668 16.91 -8.30 17.33
C THR A 668 16.69 -8.58 18.82
N ALA A 669 16.03 -9.71 19.16
CA ALA A 669 15.75 -10.06 20.56
C ALA A 669 17.03 -10.36 21.35
N PHE A 670 17.97 -11.10 20.76
CA PHE A 670 19.27 -11.36 21.39
C PHE A 670 20.12 -10.09 21.57
N GLY A 671 20.05 -9.16 20.60
CA GLY A 671 20.72 -7.86 20.72
C GLY A 671 20.09 -6.98 21.80
N ALA A 672 18.77 -6.98 21.91
CA ALA A 672 18.01 -6.12 22.82
C ALA A 672 18.40 -6.31 24.29
N VAL A 673 18.56 -7.54 24.75
CA VAL A 673 18.94 -7.82 26.17
C VAL A 673 20.36 -7.38 26.53
N GLY A 674 21.23 -7.16 25.54
CA GLY A 674 22.60 -6.66 25.73
C GLY A 674 22.74 -5.13 25.64
N ILE A 675 21.66 -4.42 25.29
CA ILE A 675 21.68 -2.98 25.06
C ILE A 675 20.84 -2.28 26.14
N SER A 676 21.50 -1.51 27.03
CA SER A 676 20.85 -0.69 28.05
C SER A 676 21.17 0.76 27.78
N VAL A 677 20.20 1.51 27.25
CA VAL A 677 20.40 2.92 26.81
C VAL A 677 19.46 3.90 27.49
N ALA A 678 18.40 3.40 28.11
CA ALA A 678 17.45 4.21 28.84
C ALA A 678 17.62 4.00 30.35
N PHE A 679 17.26 4.99 31.16
CA PHE A 679 17.39 4.95 32.58
C PHE A 679 16.02 5.13 33.25
N ALA A 680 15.71 4.24 34.19
CA ALA A 680 14.62 4.40 35.14
C ALA A 680 15.23 4.90 36.44
N GLN A 681 15.07 6.17 36.73
CA GLN A 681 15.84 6.86 37.78
C GLN A 681 17.37 6.74 37.51
N SER A 682 18.13 6.08 38.38
CA SER A 682 19.57 5.82 38.24
C SER A 682 19.91 4.46 37.62
N PHE A 683 18.91 3.60 37.39
CA PHE A 683 19.14 2.23 36.92
C PHE A 683 19.02 2.13 35.40
N PRO A 684 20.04 1.54 34.72
CA PRO A 684 19.96 1.29 33.28
C PRO A 684 18.92 0.19 33.01
N VAL A 685 18.09 0.42 32.01
CA VAL A 685 17.04 -0.53 31.57
C VAL A 685 17.40 -1.06 30.19
N ALA A 686 17.46 -2.38 30.04
CA ALA A 686 17.69 -3.01 28.76
C ALA A 686 16.46 -2.91 27.87
N LEU A 687 16.69 -2.92 26.55
CA LEU A 687 15.62 -2.92 25.55
C LEU A 687 14.74 -4.16 25.73
N TRP A 688 13.45 -4.00 25.44
CA TRP A 688 12.50 -5.10 25.52
C TRP A 688 12.70 -6.12 24.38
N PRO A 689 13.04 -7.38 24.65
CA PRO A 689 13.28 -8.36 23.58
C PRO A 689 12.00 -8.87 22.90
N GLY A 690 10.84 -8.64 23.51
CA GLY A 690 9.55 -9.17 23.02
C GLY A 690 9.11 -8.61 21.66
N THR A 691 9.54 -7.40 21.28
CA THR A 691 9.31 -6.85 19.94
C THR A 691 10.05 -7.66 18.87
N GLY A 692 11.32 -7.97 19.10
CA GLY A 692 12.12 -8.84 18.26
C GLY A 692 11.52 -10.26 18.16
N LEU A 693 11.11 -10.82 19.31
CA LEU A 693 10.44 -12.11 19.36
C LEU A 693 9.08 -12.10 18.64
N SER A 694 8.34 -10.99 18.63
CA SER A 694 7.10 -10.87 17.84
C SER A 694 7.37 -10.98 16.33
N LEU A 695 8.44 -10.35 15.84
CA LEU A 695 8.87 -10.51 14.45
C LEU A 695 9.31 -11.95 14.16
N ALA A 696 10.06 -12.57 15.07
CA ALA A 696 10.47 -13.96 14.96
C ALA A 696 9.26 -14.90 14.92
N TRP A 697 8.27 -14.67 15.78
CA TRP A 697 7.04 -15.44 15.83
C TRP A 697 6.20 -15.32 14.56
N LEU A 698 6.15 -14.11 13.95
CA LEU A 698 5.51 -13.90 12.64
C LEU A 698 6.14 -14.80 11.57
N GLY A 699 7.46 -14.83 11.52
CA GLY A 699 8.21 -15.68 10.60
C GLY A 699 8.00 -17.17 10.87
N ALA A 700 8.07 -17.58 12.15
CA ALA A 700 7.92 -18.97 12.56
C ALA A 700 6.51 -19.53 12.28
N VAL A 701 5.46 -18.79 12.66
CA VAL A 701 4.07 -19.16 12.36
C VAL A 701 3.85 -19.22 10.85
N GLY A 702 4.31 -18.21 10.11
CA GLY A 702 4.25 -18.22 8.64
C GLY A 702 4.96 -19.43 8.04
N GLY A 703 6.16 -19.75 8.51
CA GLY A 703 6.94 -20.93 8.11
C GLY A 703 6.21 -22.24 8.40
N ALA A 704 5.66 -22.38 9.61
CA ALA A 704 4.85 -23.54 9.99
C ALA A 704 3.62 -23.71 9.08
N LEU A 705 2.91 -22.62 8.77
CA LEU A 705 1.79 -22.65 7.82
C LEU A 705 2.26 -23.06 6.41
N ALA A 706 3.39 -22.55 5.95
CA ALA A 706 3.95 -22.90 4.64
C ALA A 706 4.33 -24.40 4.56
N ALA A 707 4.92 -24.95 5.62
CA ALA A 707 5.25 -26.37 5.73
C ALA A 707 4.00 -27.25 5.71
N LEU A 708 2.98 -26.88 6.47
CA LEU A 708 1.71 -27.60 6.55
C LEU A 708 0.89 -27.50 5.25
N ASP A 709 1.01 -26.39 4.50
CA ASP A 709 0.31 -26.17 3.23
C ASP A 709 0.96 -26.90 2.05
N ALA A 710 2.30 -26.93 2.00
CA ALA A 710 3.04 -27.52 0.89
C ALA A 710 2.81 -29.03 0.72
N GLY A 711 2.42 -29.69 1.78
CA GLY A 711 2.12 -31.14 1.78
C GLY A 711 3.37 -31.99 1.52
N LEU A 712 3.72 -32.83 2.46
CA LEU A 712 4.43 -34.07 2.18
C LEU A 712 3.43 -35.00 1.47
N ALA A 713 3.89 -36.04 0.80
CA ALA A 713 3.06 -36.94 0.00
C ALA A 713 1.66 -37.21 0.64
N PRO A 714 0.61 -37.48 -0.15
CA PRO A 714 -0.76 -37.67 0.35
C PRO A 714 -0.90 -38.66 1.50
N ARG A 715 0.02 -39.64 1.56
CA ARG A 715 0.11 -40.66 2.63
C ARG A 715 0.43 -40.10 4.01
N LEU A 716 0.91 -38.85 4.12
CA LEU A 716 1.27 -38.17 5.36
C LEU A 716 0.23 -37.13 5.82
N ALA A 717 -0.98 -37.15 5.29
CA ALA A 717 -2.04 -36.23 5.69
C ALA A 717 -2.35 -36.32 7.19
N ALA A 718 -2.37 -37.52 7.77
CA ALA A 718 -2.57 -37.73 9.20
C ALA A 718 -1.46 -37.09 10.03
N VAL A 719 -0.19 -37.27 9.63
CA VAL A 719 0.96 -36.66 10.34
C VAL A 719 0.87 -35.14 10.35
N ARG A 720 0.47 -34.55 9.24
CA ARG A 720 0.27 -33.10 9.13
C ARG A 720 -0.82 -32.60 10.04
N THR A 721 -1.96 -33.30 10.13
CA THR A 721 -3.06 -32.96 11.03
C THR A 721 -2.60 -33.06 12.49
N VAL A 722 -1.90 -34.14 12.86
CA VAL A 722 -1.34 -34.30 14.20
C VAL A 722 -0.36 -33.17 14.53
N ALA A 723 0.57 -32.87 13.63
CA ALA A 723 1.55 -31.79 13.83
C ALA A 723 0.88 -30.41 14.04
N ALA A 724 -0.15 -30.10 13.24
CA ALA A 724 -0.91 -28.88 13.37
C ALA A 724 -1.69 -28.84 14.71
N THR A 725 -2.27 -29.95 15.12
CA THR A 725 -2.99 -30.05 16.39
C THR A 725 -2.03 -29.91 17.57
N VAL A 726 -0.89 -30.60 17.56
CA VAL A 726 0.12 -30.50 18.62
C VAL A 726 0.66 -29.06 18.75
N ALA A 727 0.95 -28.40 17.62
CA ALA A 727 1.38 -27.00 17.63
C ALA A 727 0.31 -26.08 18.22
N MET A 728 -0.96 -26.26 17.86
CA MET A 728 -2.08 -25.47 18.38
C MET A 728 -2.30 -25.71 19.88
N VAL A 729 -2.35 -26.98 20.29
CA VAL A 729 -2.54 -27.32 21.71
C VAL A 729 -1.37 -26.83 22.55
N GLY A 730 -0.13 -26.98 22.08
CA GLY A 730 1.05 -26.47 22.78
C GLY A 730 0.95 -24.97 23.07
N VAL A 731 0.62 -24.16 22.06
CA VAL A 731 0.48 -22.71 22.24
C VAL A 731 -0.74 -22.33 23.07
N LEU A 732 -1.86 -23.06 22.94
CA LEU A 732 -3.03 -22.88 23.81
C LEU A 732 -2.67 -23.11 25.29
N VAL A 733 -1.97 -24.21 25.58
CA VAL A 733 -1.53 -24.52 26.96
C VAL A 733 -0.57 -23.44 27.45
N LEU A 734 0.41 -23.03 26.61
CA LEU A 734 1.36 -21.98 26.97
C LEU A 734 0.68 -20.65 27.34
N ALA A 735 -0.47 -20.34 26.73
CA ALA A 735 -1.22 -19.12 26.97
C ALA A 735 -2.05 -19.10 28.28
N VAL A 736 -2.29 -20.25 28.90
CA VAL A 736 -3.21 -20.36 30.05
C VAL A 736 -2.88 -19.43 31.22
N PRO A 737 -1.63 -19.32 31.72
CA PRO A 737 -1.32 -18.44 32.84
C PRO A 737 -1.59 -16.97 32.53
N ALA A 738 -1.16 -16.50 31.35
CA ALA A 738 -1.37 -15.12 30.94
C ALA A 738 -2.85 -14.77 30.79
N LEU A 739 -3.65 -15.65 30.18
CA LEU A 739 -5.10 -15.46 30.03
C LEU A 739 -5.87 -15.49 31.35
N THR A 740 -5.35 -16.18 32.37
CA THR A 740 -5.98 -16.27 33.69
C THR A 740 -5.40 -15.31 34.72
N SER A 741 -4.34 -14.55 34.35
CA SER A 741 -3.60 -13.69 35.26
C SER A 741 -4.45 -12.63 35.96
N MET A 742 -5.39 -11.98 35.22
CA MET A 742 -6.31 -11.00 35.81
C MET A 742 -7.23 -11.63 36.86
N ALA A 743 -7.84 -12.80 36.56
CA ALA A 743 -8.70 -13.50 37.46
C ALA A 743 -7.96 -14.02 38.72
N ARG A 744 -6.64 -14.25 38.57
CA ARG A 744 -5.78 -14.71 39.68
C ARG A 744 -5.09 -13.58 40.46
N GLY A 745 -5.30 -12.32 40.03
CA GLY A 745 -4.65 -11.16 40.65
C GLY A 745 -3.11 -11.12 40.48
N THR A 746 -2.57 -11.82 39.44
CA THR A 746 -1.12 -11.85 39.13
C THR A 746 -0.75 -10.94 37.99
N SER A 747 -1.70 -10.26 37.35
CA SER A 747 -1.47 -9.26 36.33
C SER A 747 -0.91 -7.96 36.94
N LEU A 748 0.00 -7.30 36.20
CA LEU A 748 0.51 -5.96 36.56
C LEU A 748 -0.45 -4.83 36.13
N LEU A 749 -1.53 -5.14 35.44
CA LEU A 749 -2.52 -4.15 35.01
C LEU A 749 -3.36 -3.68 36.20
N THR A 750 -3.58 -2.39 36.30
CA THR A 750 -4.40 -1.75 37.33
C THR A 750 -5.36 -0.75 36.72
N ASN A 751 -6.43 -0.44 37.45
CA ASN A 751 -7.22 0.75 37.13
C ASN A 751 -6.39 1.99 37.46
N GLY A 752 -5.86 2.64 36.42
CA GLY A 752 -4.98 3.79 36.59
C GLY A 752 -5.74 5.03 37.06
N PRO A 753 -5.02 5.94 37.73
CA PRO A 753 -5.59 7.24 38.08
C PRO A 753 -5.78 8.11 36.81
N ALA A 754 -6.78 8.97 36.81
CA ALA A 754 -7.00 9.93 35.74
C ALA A 754 -5.87 10.96 35.61
N SER A 755 -5.12 11.22 36.71
CA SER A 755 -3.92 12.05 36.77
C SER A 755 -2.88 11.41 37.69
N THR A 756 -1.62 11.59 37.34
CA THR A 756 -0.46 11.21 38.20
C THR A 756 -0.23 12.23 39.33
N LEU A 757 -0.80 13.45 39.23
CA LEU A 757 -0.69 14.51 40.20
C LEU A 757 -1.94 14.54 41.12
N PRO A 758 -1.87 15.24 42.30
CA PRO A 758 -3.02 15.47 43.15
C PRO A 758 -4.19 16.13 42.42
N ALA A 759 -5.42 15.85 42.86
CA ALA A 759 -6.63 16.32 42.19
C ALA A 759 -6.70 17.85 42.07
N TYR A 760 -6.20 18.59 43.07
CA TYR A 760 -6.11 20.05 43.06
C TYR A 760 -5.21 20.54 41.91
N VAL A 761 -3.99 20.00 41.81
CA VAL A 761 -3.04 20.31 40.72
C VAL A 761 -3.62 19.91 39.37
N ALA A 762 -4.23 18.74 39.30
CA ALA A 762 -4.85 18.26 38.05
C ALA A 762 -6.03 19.16 37.58
N ALA A 763 -6.74 19.79 38.50
CA ALA A 763 -7.77 20.78 38.18
C ALA A 763 -7.14 22.07 37.63
N ALA A 764 -6.14 22.64 38.33
CA ALA A 764 -5.40 23.81 37.89
C ALA A 764 -4.74 23.59 36.52
N GLY A 765 -4.10 22.45 36.29
CA GLY A 765 -3.44 22.11 34.99
C GLY A 765 -4.40 21.82 33.84
N ARG A 766 -5.70 21.64 34.09
CA ARG A 766 -6.73 21.59 33.03
C ARG A 766 -7.16 22.98 32.57
N GLU A 767 -7.12 23.94 33.49
CA GLU A 767 -7.41 25.37 33.20
C GLU A 767 -6.23 26.04 32.53
N ASP A 768 -5.02 25.75 33.04
CA ASP A 768 -3.76 26.26 32.50
C ASP A 768 -2.74 25.14 32.32
N PRO A 769 -2.44 24.72 31.09
CA PRO A 769 -1.44 23.68 30.79
C PRO A 769 0.00 24.08 31.15
N GLU A 770 0.28 25.34 31.43
CA GLU A 770 1.61 25.86 31.80
C GLU A 770 1.86 25.86 33.31
N VAL A 771 0.91 25.37 34.12
CA VAL A 771 1.11 25.22 35.56
C VAL A 771 2.25 24.25 35.86
N GLY A 772 3.31 24.71 36.51
CA GLY A 772 4.45 23.92 36.92
C GLY A 772 4.28 23.30 38.32
N THR A 773 4.67 22.04 38.46
CA THR A 773 4.76 21.34 39.75
C THR A 773 6.11 20.66 39.89
N ILE A 774 6.85 21.03 40.91
CA ILE A 774 8.10 20.32 41.30
C ILE A 774 7.73 19.15 42.20
N ILE A 775 8.16 17.94 41.81
CA ILE A 775 7.92 16.70 42.57
C ILE A 775 9.23 16.29 43.19
N LEU A 776 9.25 16.22 44.50
CA LEU A 776 10.37 15.79 45.32
C LEU A 776 10.13 14.37 45.78
N THR A 777 11.02 13.44 45.43
CA THR A 777 10.88 12.03 45.81
C THR A 777 12.09 11.60 46.60
N PRO A 778 11.95 11.38 47.93
CA PRO A 778 13.04 10.89 48.75
C PRO A 778 13.49 9.49 48.28
N GLN A 779 14.82 9.26 48.30
CA GLN A 779 15.42 8.01 47.84
C GLN A 779 15.82 7.13 49.04
N ASN A 780 15.64 5.80 48.89
CA ASN A 780 15.98 4.85 49.94
C ASN A 780 17.48 4.79 50.28
N GLU A 781 18.31 5.17 49.34
CA GLU A 781 19.77 5.23 49.49
C GLU A 781 20.24 6.58 50.12
N GLY A 782 19.31 7.47 50.38
CA GLY A 782 19.57 8.83 50.85
C GLY A 782 19.50 9.85 49.70
N GLY A 783 19.13 11.09 50.04
CA GLY A 783 18.92 12.19 49.06
C GLY A 783 17.51 12.27 48.51
N VAL A 784 17.34 13.14 47.53
CA VAL A 784 16.05 13.42 46.90
C VAL A 784 16.23 13.45 45.37
N SER A 785 15.31 12.88 44.65
CA SER A 785 15.18 13.14 43.22
C SER A 785 14.08 14.19 42.99
N ALA A 786 14.38 15.19 42.17
CA ALA A 786 13.45 16.22 41.82
C ALA A 786 13.10 16.17 40.34
N ARG A 787 11.86 16.57 40.03
CA ARG A 787 11.38 16.61 38.68
C ARG A 787 10.28 17.64 38.55
N VAL A 788 10.36 18.46 37.52
CA VAL A 788 9.29 19.43 37.20
C VAL A 788 8.30 18.79 36.20
N VAL A 789 7.02 18.87 36.50
CA VAL A 789 5.91 18.42 35.65
C VAL A 789 5.03 19.59 35.31
N TRP A 790 4.76 19.78 34.04
CA TRP A 790 3.91 20.84 33.52
C TRP A 790 2.51 20.31 33.22
N GLY A 791 1.49 21.12 33.55
CA GLY A 791 0.08 20.77 33.41
C GLY A 791 -0.46 19.81 34.47
N GLY A 792 -1.61 19.18 34.18
CA GLY A 792 -2.39 18.44 35.17
C GLY A 792 -1.93 17.00 35.42
N SER A 793 -1.02 16.41 34.63
CA SER A 793 -0.58 15.02 34.76
C SER A 793 0.67 14.76 33.94
N GLN A 794 1.46 13.78 34.37
CA GLN A 794 2.36 13.10 33.45
C GLN A 794 1.55 12.21 32.54
N THR A 795 1.86 12.22 31.24
CA THR A 795 1.14 11.48 30.23
C THR A 795 2.07 10.56 29.44
N LEU A 796 1.52 9.47 28.91
CA LEU A 796 2.28 8.55 28.05
C LEU A 796 2.78 9.23 26.76
N ASN A 797 1.97 10.09 26.16
CA ASN A 797 2.36 10.87 24.99
C ASN A 797 3.35 12.01 25.31
N GLY A 798 3.47 12.42 26.56
CA GLY A 798 4.47 13.39 27.04
C GLY A 798 5.88 12.82 27.23
N GLN A 799 6.03 11.48 27.25
CA GLN A 799 7.33 10.84 27.34
C GLN A 799 8.12 10.97 26.03
N ALA A 800 9.47 11.00 26.13
CA ALA A 800 10.32 11.03 24.95
C ALA A 800 11.65 10.32 25.20
N THR A 801 12.09 9.52 24.22
CA THR A 801 13.35 8.76 24.31
C THR A 801 14.57 9.68 24.41
N ILE A 802 14.52 10.87 23.81
CA ILE A 802 15.58 11.87 23.92
C ILE A 802 15.85 12.29 25.38
N LEU A 803 14.82 12.27 26.23
CA LEU A 803 14.97 12.58 27.67
C LEU A 803 15.43 11.37 28.46
N SER A 804 14.86 10.19 28.17
CA SER A 804 15.14 8.97 28.93
C SER A 804 16.50 8.33 28.61
N THR A 805 17.09 8.67 27.45
CA THR A 805 18.40 8.14 27.01
C THR A 805 19.56 9.16 27.19
N ARG A 806 19.29 10.28 27.78
CA ARG A 806 20.25 11.37 28.02
C ARG A 806 21.36 10.91 28.95
N THR A 807 22.62 11.08 28.54
CA THR A 807 23.80 10.68 29.30
C THR A 807 24.48 11.84 30.04
N ALA A 808 24.13 13.08 29.70
CA ALA A 808 24.65 14.30 30.33
C ALA A 808 23.50 15.17 30.81
N GLY A 809 23.70 15.86 31.91
CA GLY A 809 22.78 16.90 32.38
C GLY A 809 22.77 18.10 31.44
N ILE A 810 21.70 18.83 31.47
CA ILE A 810 21.57 20.16 30.85
C ILE A 810 21.55 21.24 31.92
N PRO A 811 21.81 22.52 31.60
CA PRO A 811 21.82 23.59 32.60
C PRO A 811 20.57 23.68 33.47
N SER A 812 19.40 23.40 32.91
CA SER A 812 18.13 23.33 33.63
C SER A 812 18.07 22.19 34.69
N ASP A 813 18.90 21.14 34.57
CA ASP A 813 18.97 20.09 35.59
C ASP A 813 19.73 20.59 36.83
N ASP A 814 20.79 21.38 36.61
CA ASP A 814 21.56 21.98 37.69
C ASP A 814 20.69 23.01 38.43
N GLU A 815 19.92 23.81 37.70
CA GLU A 815 18.96 24.77 38.26
C GLU A 815 17.87 24.07 39.10
N VAL A 816 17.27 22.99 38.61
CA VAL A 816 16.30 22.17 39.37
C VAL A 816 16.99 21.57 40.63
N ALA A 817 18.23 21.16 40.51
CA ALA A 817 18.97 20.58 41.65
C ALA A 817 19.26 21.62 42.73
N ASP A 818 19.69 22.83 42.35
CA ASP A 818 19.96 23.93 43.27
C ASP A 818 18.68 24.40 43.99
N LEU A 819 17.58 24.59 43.22
CA LEU A 819 16.27 24.91 43.80
C LEU A 819 15.80 23.81 44.77
N THR A 820 15.99 22.54 44.40
CA THR A 820 15.61 21.44 45.27
C THR A 820 16.42 21.40 46.55
N ALA A 821 17.74 21.57 46.44
CA ALA A 821 18.63 21.60 47.61
C ALA A 821 18.23 22.73 48.57
N ASN A 822 17.99 23.91 48.02
CA ASN A 822 17.56 25.05 48.78
C ASN A 822 16.15 24.91 49.38
N LEU A 823 15.21 24.24 48.74
CA LEU A 823 13.86 23.95 49.25
C LEU A 823 13.87 23.04 50.47
N VAL A 824 14.67 21.99 50.48
CA VAL A 824 14.65 20.94 51.51
C VAL A 824 15.60 21.24 52.67
N THR A 825 16.39 22.33 52.59
CA THR A 825 17.29 22.79 53.63
C THR A 825 16.83 24.13 54.19
N SER A 826 17.32 24.56 55.33
CA SER A 826 17.02 25.85 55.98
C SER A 826 17.89 26.99 55.41
N SER A 827 17.97 27.14 54.08
CA SER A 827 18.70 28.22 53.43
C SER A 827 18.02 29.57 53.64
N ALA A 828 18.78 30.67 53.64
CA ALA A 828 18.24 32.03 53.76
C ALA A 828 17.84 32.63 52.39
N GLU A 829 17.99 31.91 51.30
CA GLU A 829 17.67 32.39 49.95
C GLU A 829 16.15 32.39 49.70
N ASP A 830 15.68 33.34 48.89
CA ASP A 830 14.26 33.42 48.46
C ASP A 830 13.95 32.38 47.35
N VAL A 831 14.07 31.12 47.71
CA VAL A 831 13.79 30.00 46.82
C VAL A 831 12.33 30.00 46.30
N VAL A 832 11.40 30.54 47.08
CA VAL A 832 10.00 30.60 46.68
C VAL A 832 9.79 31.64 45.58
N GLY A 833 10.53 32.76 45.63
CA GLY A 833 10.58 33.73 44.56
C GLY A 833 11.17 33.17 43.28
N ASP A 834 12.22 32.37 43.38
CA ASP A 834 12.86 31.72 42.25
C ASP A 834 11.89 30.69 41.60
N LEU A 835 11.20 29.86 42.41
CA LEU A 835 10.17 28.96 41.93
C LEU A 835 9.05 29.71 41.18
N ALA A 836 8.60 30.83 41.72
CA ALA A 836 7.55 31.65 41.08
C ALA A 836 8.05 32.28 39.75
N ALA A 837 9.33 32.70 39.71
CA ALA A 837 9.96 33.23 38.49
C ALA A 837 10.08 32.17 37.38
N ASP A 838 10.32 30.90 37.75
CA ASP A 838 10.43 29.75 36.82
C ASP A 838 9.08 29.12 36.47
N GLY A 839 7.96 29.67 36.93
CA GLY A 839 6.61 29.22 36.59
C GLY A 839 6.09 28.05 37.43
N VAL A 840 6.76 27.71 38.55
CA VAL A 840 6.33 26.61 39.43
C VAL A 840 5.28 27.10 40.43
N SER A 841 4.07 26.54 40.34
CA SER A 841 2.93 26.90 41.20
C SER A 841 2.77 25.95 42.40
N PHE A 842 3.32 24.74 42.33
CA PHE A 842 3.13 23.71 43.34
C PHE A 842 4.42 22.95 43.65
N VAL A 843 4.56 22.55 44.93
CA VAL A 843 5.59 21.63 45.42
C VAL A 843 4.90 20.39 45.96
N LEU A 844 5.29 19.21 45.46
CA LEU A 844 4.75 17.93 45.86
C LEU A 844 5.88 17.05 46.45
N LEU A 845 5.79 16.72 47.72
CA LEU A 845 6.66 15.74 48.34
C LEU A 845 6.03 14.36 48.21
N ALA A 846 6.48 13.59 47.24
CA ALA A 846 5.93 12.29 46.89
C ALA A 846 6.30 11.20 47.92
N PRO A 847 5.49 10.16 48.11
CA PRO A 847 5.83 9.03 48.96
C PRO A 847 6.99 8.22 48.39
N VAL A 848 7.76 7.59 49.26
CA VAL A 848 8.84 6.69 48.87
C VAL A 848 8.28 5.34 48.45
N ALA A 849 8.97 4.65 47.53
CA ALA A 849 8.62 3.27 47.17
C ALA A 849 8.83 2.33 48.38
N ALA A 850 7.83 1.51 48.68
CA ALA A 850 7.91 0.56 49.79
C ALA A 850 8.87 -0.62 49.48
N PRO A 851 9.66 -1.10 50.44
CA PRO A 851 9.74 -0.64 51.84
C PRO A 851 10.53 0.65 52.01
N GLU A 852 10.00 1.64 52.78
CA GLU A 852 10.65 2.89 53.08
C GLU A 852 11.84 2.64 54.03
N SER A 853 13.04 3.11 53.71
CA SER A 853 14.23 3.04 54.55
C SER A 853 14.17 4.08 55.69
N ASP A 854 14.95 3.87 56.75
CA ASP A 854 15.03 4.86 57.84
C ASP A 854 15.63 6.18 57.37
N LEU A 855 16.55 6.14 56.36
CA LEU A 855 17.15 7.32 55.75
C LEU A 855 16.12 8.13 54.97
N SER A 856 15.32 7.47 54.15
CA SER A 856 14.29 8.18 53.36
C SER A 856 13.19 8.74 54.23
N ARG A 857 12.84 8.02 55.33
CA ARG A 857 11.85 8.50 56.31
C ARG A 857 12.36 9.74 57.04
N ALA A 858 13.62 9.71 57.55
CA ALA A 858 14.21 10.84 58.23
C ALA A 858 14.31 12.07 57.28
N PHE A 859 14.70 11.85 56.03
CA PHE A 859 14.76 12.89 55.00
C PHE A 859 13.38 13.48 54.73
N ARG A 860 12.34 12.64 54.53
CA ARG A 860 10.97 13.06 54.27
C ARG A 860 10.43 13.95 55.38
N LEU A 861 10.66 13.59 56.65
CA LEU A 861 10.22 14.37 57.80
C LEU A 861 10.97 15.71 57.89
N SER A 862 12.25 15.69 57.62
CA SER A 862 13.07 16.89 57.59
C SER A 862 12.64 17.83 56.45
N ALA A 863 12.41 17.32 55.25
CA ALA A 863 11.95 18.11 54.10
C ALA A 863 10.54 18.68 54.33
N GLU A 864 9.62 17.90 54.91
CA GLU A 864 8.28 18.36 55.26
C GLU A 864 8.32 19.49 56.28
N THR A 865 9.23 19.38 57.29
CA THR A 865 9.41 20.43 58.28
C THR A 865 9.98 21.71 57.63
N ALA A 866 10.96 21.56 56.74
CA ALA A 866 11.55 22.70 56.01
C ALA A 866 10.51 23.41 55.14
N LEU A 867 9.69 22.66 54.38
CA LEU A 867 8.66 23.21 53.51
C LEU A 867 7.54 23.91 54.30
N ASN A 868 7.14 23.37 55.46
CA ASN A 868 6.13 24.01 56.35
C ASN A 868 6.58 25.28 57.02
N GLN A 869 7.92 25.47 57.14
CA GLN A 869 8.50 26.68 57.75
C GLN A 869 8.83 27.79 56.73
N ARG A 870 8.66 27.56 55.43
CA ARG A 870 8.97 28.50 54.37
C ARG A 870 7.87 29.52 54.21
N ASP A 871 8.23 30.79 54.34
CA ASP A 871 7.34 31.87 53.93
C ASP A 871 7.05 31.82 52.42
N GLY A 872 5.80 32.00 52.04
CA GLY A 872 5.38 31.99 50.63
C GLY A 872 4.98 30.56 50.11
N LEU A 873 4.99 29.54 50.98
CA LEU A 873 4.40 28.19 50.70
C LEU A 873 3.22 27.95 51.64
N ASP A 874 2.04 27.77 51.04
CA ASP A 874 0.83 27.37 51.79
C ASP A 874 0.60 25.88 51.65
N ALA A 875 0.52 25.17 52.80
CA ALA A 875 0.22 23.75 52.83
C ALA A 875 -1.22 23.51 52.35
N VAL A 876 -1.38 22.85 51.24
CA VAL A 876 -2.70 22.42 50.72
C VAL A 876 -3.20 21.18 51.45
N GLY A 877 -2.29 20.30 51.90
CA GLY A 877 -2.55 19.14 52.71
C GLY A 877 -2.00 17.83 52.14
N ASP A 878 -2.23 16.76 52.92
CA ASP A 878 -1.83 15.40 52.53
C ASP A 878 -2.78 14.82 51.50
N THR A 879 -2.20 14.22 50.47
CA THR A 879 -2.93 13.55 49.37
C THR A 879 -2.44 12.10 49.22
N ALA A 880 -3.20 11.29 48.53
CA ALA A 880 -2.72 9.93 48.17
C ALA A 880 -1.46 9.95 47.29
N LYS A 881 -1.03 11.10 46.79
CA LYS A 881 0.16 11.31 45.96
C LYS A 881 1.33 11.95 46.75
N GLY A 882 1.13 12.27 47.99
CA GLY A 882 2.09 12.95 48.87
C GLY A 882 1.56 14.27 49.45
N ALA A 883 2.38 14.94 50.24
CA ALA A 883 2.08 16.24 50.82
C ALA A 883 2.26 17.34 49.74
N LEU A 884 1.29 18.28 49.69
CA LEU A 884 1.22 19.29 48.63
C LEU A 884 1.28 20.70 49.25
N TRP A 885 2.11 21.56 48.67
CA TRP A 885 2.18 23.01 48.96
C TRP A 885 1.90 23.79 47.71
N ARG A 886 1.32 24.97 47.88
CA ARG A 886 1.09 25.97 46.82
C ARG A 886 2.01 27.17 47.04
N VAL A 887 2.59 27.67 45.96
CA VAL A 887 3.32 28.94 45.93
C VAL A 887 2.28 30.08 45.99
N THR A 888 2.47 31.00 46.94
CA THR A 888 1.57 32.16 47.16
C THR A 888 2.00 33.42 46.44
N GLN A 889 3.24 33.46 45.94
CA GLN A 889 3.78 34.56 45.13
C GLN A 889 3.18 34.54 43.72
N ASP A 890 3.24 35.68 43.01
CA ASP A 890 2.79 35.79 41.63
C ASP A 890 3.69 34.96 40.72
N VAL A 891 3.16 33.83 40.22
CA VAL A 891 3.88 32.90 39.36
C VAL A 891 3.99 33.46 37.96
N GLN A 892 5.21 33.57 37.44
CA GLN A 892 5.44 34.05 36.09
C GLN A 892 5.12 32.94 35.07
N PRO A 893 4.64 33.29 33.86
CA PRO A 893 4.45 32.30 32.83
C PRO A 893 5.77 31.67 32.45
N ARG A 894 5.76 30.34 32.18
CA ARG A 894 6.94 29.61 31.76
C ARG A 894 7.60 30.26 30.53
N ALA A 895 8.92 30.19 30.46
CA ALA A 895 9.71 30.67 29.32
C ALA A 895 9.28 29.86 28.05
N SER A 896 8.75 30.57 27.07
CA SER A 896 8.35 29.96 25.81
C SER A 896 9.57 29.70 24.91
N ALA A 897 9.51 28.65 24.10
CA ALA A 897 10.49 28.41 23.08
C ALA A 897 10.58 29.58 22.09
N SER A 898 11.75 29.85 21.54
CA SER A 898 11.98 30.97 20.62
C SER A 898 11.11 30.86 19.36
N ALA A 899 10.74 31.99 18.76
CA ALA A 899 9.97 32.02 17.52
C ALA A 899 10.61 31.18 16.39
N SER A 900 11.93 31.16 16.29
CA SER A 900 12.67 30.36 15.30
C SER A 900 12.47 28.84 15.50
N VAL A 901 12.36 28.39 16.74
CA VAL A 901 12.09 26.96 17.06
C VAL A 901 10.65 26.62 16.70
N HIS A 902 9.70 27.52 16.94
CA HIS A 902 8.30 27.34 16.53
C HIS A 902 8.15 27.29 15.01
N ASP A 903 8.81 28.13 14.25
CA ASP A 903 8.78 28.13 12.77
C ASP A 903 9.42 26.87 12.21
N LEU A 904 10.55 26.42 12.79
CA LEU A 904 11.17 25.15 12.41
C LEU A 904 10.23 23.97 12.68
N SER A 905 9.64 23.92 13.88
CA SER A 905 8.66 22.90 14.28
C SER A 905 7.49 22.83 13.30
N ARG A 906 6.92 23.98 12.93
CA ARG A 906 5.82 24.10 11.97
C ARG A 906 6.22 23.59 10.58
N THR A 907 7.40 23.97 10.10
CA THR A 907 7.90 23.55 8.78
C THR A 907 8.11 22.05 8.73
N ILE A 908 8.75 21.46 9.74
CA ILE A 908 8.94 20.00 9.83
C ILE A 908 7.59 19.30 9.91
N GLY A 909 6.65 19.77 10.73
CA GLY A 909 5.32 19.22 10.85
C GLY A 909 4.55 19.21 9.51
N LEU A 910 4.65 20.27 8.71
CA LEU A 910 4.06 20.34 7.38
C LEU A 910 4.66 19.30 6.41
N VAL A 911 5.98 19.10 6.44
CA VAL A 911 6.65 18.10 5.60
C VAL A 911 6.22 16.69 6.02
N GLN A 912 6.17 16.41 7.31
CA GLN A 912 5.73 15.13 7.85
C GLN A 912 4.26 14.85 7.51
N LEU A 913 3.38 15.83 7.68
CA LEU A 913 1.98 15.74 7.29
C LEU A 913 1.83 15.49 5.78
N GLY A 914 2.60 16.20 4.95
CA GLY A 914 2.64 16.00 3.50
C GLY A 914 3.01 14.56 3.13
N ALA A 915 4.04 14.00 3.76
CA ALA A 915 4.46 12.61 3.52
C ALA A 915 3.37 11.59 3.90
N VAL A 916 2.71 11.78 5.04
CA VAL A 916 1.60 10.93 5.49
C VAL A 916 0.40 11.05 4.55
N LEU A 917 0.03 12.26 4.13
CA LEU A 917 -1.06 12.49 3.18
C LEU A 917 -0.80 11.83 1.82
N VAL A 918 0.42 11.93 1.29
CA VAL A 918 0.80 11.25 0.04
C VAL A 918 0.71 9.72 0.22
N ALA A 919 1.18 9.18 1.35
CA ALA A 919 1.09 7.75 1.62
C ALA A 919 -0.38 7.29 1.75
N LEU A 920 -1.25 8.07 2.41
CA LEU A 920 -2.69 7.82 2.50
C LEU A 920 -3.34 7.85 1.10
N LEU A 921 -3.05 8.85 0.29
CA LEU A 921 -3.55 8.93 -1.10
C LEU A 921 -3.11 7.73 -1.93
N LEU A 922 -1.86 7.28 -1.76
CA LEU A 922 -1.38 6.06 -2.39
C LEU A 922 -2.08 4.80 -1.84
N ALA A 923 -2.47 4.76 -0.59
CA ALA A 923 -3.16 3.63 0.03
C ALA A 923 -4.63 3.49 -0.43
N ILE A 924 -5.30 4.56 -0.87
CA ILE A 924 -6.69 4.51 -1.33
C ILE A 924 -6.82 3.60 -2.57
N PRO A 925 -7.66 2.55 -2.56
CA PRO A 925 -7.82 1.66 -3.70
C PRO A 925 -8.61 2.33 -4.83
N THR A 926 -8.04 2.36 -6.05
CA THR A 926 -8.71 2.80 -7.27
C THR A 926 -9.42 1.62 -7.96
N ALA A 927 -10.39 1.88 -8.83
CA ALA A 927 -11.06 0.82 -9.62
C ALA A 927 -10.05 -0.03 -10.42
N ALA A 928 -9.01 0.60 -10.99
CA ALA A 928 -7.95 -0.12 -11.71
C ALA A 928 -7.13 -1.03 -10.79
N SER A 929 -6.74 -0.54 -9.59
CA SER A 929 -5.98 -1.34 -8.63
C SER A 929 -6.81 -2.49 -8.05
N ARG A 930 -8.12 -2.32 -7.89
CA ARG A 930 -9.03 -3.39 -7.46
C ARG A 930 -9.11 -4.50 -8.51
N ARG A 931 -9.22 -4.15 -9.81
CA ARG A 931 -9.20 -5.13 -10.91
C ARG A 931 -7.87 -5.87 -10.98
N GLU A 932 -6.73 -5.16 -10.86
CA GLU A 932 -5.40 -5.77 -10.84
C GLU A 932 -5.22 -6.71 -9.65
N ALA A 933 -5.71 -6.32 -8.47
CA ALA A 933 -5.68 -7.16 -7.27
C ALA A 933 -6.53 -8.43 -7.41
N ARG A 934 -7.68 -8.37 -8.11
CA ARG A 934 -8.50 -9.56 -8.40
C ARG A 934 -7.80 -10.54 -9.35
N ARG A 935 -6.97 -10.07 -10.26
CA ARG A 935 -6.21 -10.89 -11.21
C ARG A 935 -4.93 -11.49 -10.63
N ALA A 936 -4.40 -10.93 -9.54
CA ALA A 936 -3.17 -11.41 -8.93
C ALA A 936 -3.41 -12.57 -7.95
N PRO A 937 -2.57 -13.63 -7.94
CA PRO A 937 -2.68 -14.67 -6.94
C PRO A 937 -2.44 -14.09 -5.55
N ARG A 938 -3.25 -14.51 -4.57
CA ARG A 938 -3.19 -14.02 -3.17
C ARG A 938 -2.00 -14.57 -2.42
N VAL A 939 -1.75 -15.85 -2.58
CA VAL A 939 -0.61 -16.52 -1.96
C VAL A 939 0.67 -16.10 -2.68
N VAL A 940 1.67 -15.70 -1.91
CA VAL A 940 2.95 -15.20 -2.42
C VAL A 940 3.95 -16.35 -2.53
N GLY A 941 4.65 -16.40 -3.64
CA GLY A 941 5.68 -17.41 -3.93
C GLY A 941 5.44 -18.15 -5.24
N PRO A 942 6.43 -18.89 -5.75
CA PRO A 942 6.24 -19.72 -6.93
C PRO A 942 5.29 -20.88 -6.59
N HIS A 943 4.22 -20.99 -7.37
CA HIS A 943 3.37 -22.18 -7.40
C HIS A 943 3.89 -23.10 -8.50
N TRP A 944 4.42 -24.25 -8.15
CA TRP A 944 4.60 -25.31 -9.09
C TRP A 944 3.20 -25.85 -9.40
N ARG A 945 2.71 -25.55 -10.59
CA ARG A 945 1.55 -26.27 -11.12
C ARG A 945 2.02 -27.69 -11.38
N GLU A 946 1.38 -28.67 -10.75
CA GLU A 946 1.42 -30.04 -11.23
C GLU A 946 1.02 -29.99 -12.71
N GLY A 947 1.95 -30.37 -13.58
CA GLY A 947 1.66 -30.52 -15.01
C GLY A 947 0.51 -31.49 -15.17
N ARG A 948 -0.56 -31.07 -15.86
CA ARG A 948 -1.49 -31.98 -16.51
C ARG A 948 -0.80 -32.56 -17.73
#